data_27af619b71af1123e1b60b517c8d5a32
#
_entry.id   27af619b71af1123e1b60b517c8d5a32
#
_cell.length_a   1.000
_cell.length_b   1.000
_cell.length_c   1.000
_cell.angle_alpha   90.00
_cell.angle_beta   90.00
_cell.angle_gamma   90.00
#
_symmetry.space_group_name_H-M   'P 1'
#
loop_
_entity.id
_entity.type
_entity.pdbx_description
1 polymer ?
#
loop_
_entity_poly.entity_id
_entity_poly.type
_entity_poly.pdbx_seq_one_letter_code
_entity_poly.pdbx_strand_id
1 'polypeptide(L)'
;VMKQNEDSLLREKLKEYFGFSSFKGNQEAVIRNVLSGKDTFVLMPTGGGKSLCYQLPALLMDGVAIVISPLIALMKNQVDAMRTYSNDAGIAHFLNSSLNKSAIAQVRNDVLEGRTKLLYFAPESLTKEDNVAFLRKVKVSFYAIDEAHCISEWGHDFRPEYRRIRPIINEIGTAPLIALTATATPKVQMDIQKNLGMSDASVFKSSFNRPNLYYEIRPKHDVDREIIRYIKQHEGKSGIIYCLSRKKVEELTELLVANGIRALAYHAGMDAQTRAANQDDFLMERADVIVATIAFGMGIDKPDVRYVIHYDIPKSLEGYYQETGRAGRDGGEGHCLTFYSYKDIQKLEKFMQGKPVAEQEIGKLLLLETVSYAESSMCRRKTLLHYFGEEYPEENCGCCDNCLHPKPKIDAQASLRMALEALRDLGDKFKADYLASVLVGKNTALIKSYGHNKSEWFGAGADHDIRYWGAVIRQALIMGLIDKNIENYGLLSINAKGEEFIAAPRPVYITLDHDYDEEEKETDAVAPTGKGGAADEELFSMLKDLRKKVARQHDLPPFVIFQDPSLEDMAIQYPITIEEMQNISGVGVGKARKFGEEFIRLIRAYVEEKEIVRPQDMIVKSVGNKSGNKIFIIQAIDRKMDFEDIARAKDLDFDELLTEIEGIVNSGTKLDISYYIEQVIDEDKSNDIYLYFKEDAQSDSLDEVIEELGGDYTEEEIRLVRIKFMCEQGN
;
A
#
# COMPACT_ATOMS: atom_id res chain seq x y z
N VAL A 1 -22.88 9.28 -44.74
CA VAL A 1 -24.01 10.13 -44.28
C VAL A 1 -24.74 9.48 -43.10
N MET A 2 -25.11 8.16 -43.11
CA MET A 2 -25.77 7.51 -41.95
C MET A 2 -24.87 7.44 -40.71
N LYS A 3 -23.59 7.02 -40.83
CA LYS A 3 -22.66 6.99 -39.69
C LYS A 3 -22.40 8.37 -39.07
N GLN A 4 -22.29 9.41 -39.88
CA GLN A 4 -22.10 10.79 -39.37
C GLN A 4 -23.30 11.31 -38.58
N ASN A 5 -24.53 10.91 -38.94
CA ASN A 5 -25.74 11.26 -38.17
C ASN A 5 -25.80 10.53 -36.82
N GLU A 6 -25.37 9.25 -36.76
CA GLU A 6 -25.32 8.49 -35.52
C GLU A 6 -24.23 8.99 -34.55
N ASP A 7 -23.08 9.43 -35.09
CA ASP A 7 -21.98 10.01 -34.31
C ASP A 7 -22.39 11.35 -33.69
N SER A 8 -23.11 12.16 -34.40
CA SER A 8 -23.65 13.43 -33.92
C SER A 8 -24.69 13.21 -32.80
N LEU A 9 -25.60 12.25 -33.01
CA LEU A 9 -26.66 11.95 -32.03
C LEU A 9 -26.15 11.47 -30.69
N LEU A 10 -25.14 10.60 -30.69
CA LEU A 10 -24.59 10.07 -29.43
C LEU A 10 -23.89 11.15 -28.60
N ARG A 11 -23.18 12.07 -29.25
CA ARG A 11 -22.55 13.23 -28.58
C ARG A 11 -23.55 14.26 -28.10
N GLU A 12 -24.64 14.47 -28.86
CA GLU A 12 -25.75 15.32 -28.45
C GLU A 12 -26.37 14.75 -27.15
N LYS A 13 -26.62 13.45 -27.09
CA LYS A 13 -27.16 12.79 -25.90
C LYS A 13 -26.21 12.81 -24.72
N LEU A 14 -24.90 12.67 -24.96
CA LEU A 14 -23.86 12.84 -23.90
C LEU A 14 -23.95 14.26 -23.32
N LYS A 15 -24.06 15.28 -24.16
CA LYS A 15 -24.17 16.65 -23.71
C LYS A 15 -25.51 16.93 -23.02
N GLU A 16 -26.60 16.39 -23.54
CA GLU A 16 -27.96 16.55 -22.98
C GLU A 16 -28.03 15.97 -21.55
N TYR A 17 -27.56 14.72 -21.34
CA TYR A 17 -27.74 14.04 -20.09
C TYR A 17 -26.60 14.32 -19.07
N PHE A 18 -25.37 14.47 -19.52
CA PHE A 18 -24.21 14.57 -18.65
C PHE A 18 -23.43 15.87 -18.75
N GLY A 19 -23.76 16.73 -19.69
CA GLY A 19 -23.10 18.01 -19.91
C GLY A 19 -21.72 17.93 -20.58
N PHE A 20 -21.26 16.74 -20.96
CA PHE A 20 -19.96 16.57 -21.60
C PHE A 20 -20.04 16.74 -23.13
N SER A 21 -19.05 17.44 -23.68
CA SER A 21 -18.98 17.67 -25.13
C SER A 21 -18.27 16.55 -25.90
N SER A 22 -17.50 15.70 -25.21
CA SER A 22 -16.71 14.61 -25.82
C SER A 22 -16.52 13.43 -24.85
N PHE A 23 -16.36 12.25 -25.44
CA PHE A 23 -16.01 11.04 -24.72
C PHE A 23 -14.52 11.01 -24.39
N LYS A 24 -14.18 10.33 -23.29
CA LYS A 24 -12.78 10.09 -22.88
C LYS A 24 -12.33 8.71 -23.38
N GLY A 25 -11.11 8.63 -23.90
CA GLY A 25 -10.52 7.36 -24.31
C GLY A 25 -11.42 6.52 -25.21
N ASN A 26 -11.68 5.28 -24.84
CA ASN A 26 -12.50 4.34 -25.60
C ASN A 26 -13.97 4.26 -25.14
N GLN A 27 -14.45 5.22 -24.32
CA GLN A 27 -15.85 5.24 -23.85
C GLN A 27 -16.87 5.15 -24.99
N GLU A 28 -16.67 5.92 -26.07
CA GLU A 28 -17.59 5.92 -27.23
C GLU A 28 -17.69 4.55 -27.90
N ALA A 29 -16.53 3.87 -28.07
CA ALA A 29 -16.47 2.52 -28.64
C ALA A 29 -17.19 1.49 -27.78
N VAL A 30 -17.00 1.57 -26.46
CA VAL A 30 -17.68 0.72 -25.47
C VAL A 30 -19.20 0.93 -25.55
N ILE A 31 -19.66 2.16 -25.49
CA ILE A 31 -21.09 2.51 -25.52
C ILE A 31 -21.74 2.01 -26.80
N ARG A 32 -21.11 2.20 -27.96
CA ARG A 32 -21.61 1.70 -29.26
C ARG A 32 -21.72 0.18 -29.27
N ASN A 33 -20.75 -0.51 -28.68
CA ASN A 33 -20.78 -1.98 -28.57
C ASN A 33 -21.98 -2.46 -27.73
N VAL A 34 -22.22 -1.81 -26.58
CA VAL A 34 -23.38 -2.11 -25.73
C VAL A 34 -24.70 -1.83 -26.47
N LEU A 35 -24.81 -0.68 -27.12
CA LEU A 35 -25.99 -0.31 -27.90
C LEU A 35 -26.25 -1.28 -29.07
N SER A 36 -25.22 -1.92 -29.61
CA SER A 36 -25.36 -2.96 -30.62
C SER A 36 -25.83 -4.31 -30.11
N GLY A 37 -26.08 -4.43 -28.81
CA GLY A 37 -26.53 -5.66 -28.17
C GLY A 37 -25.48 -6.73 -28.00
N LYS A 38 -24.18 -6.39 -28.02
CA LYS A 38 -23.06 -7.32 -27.85
C LYS A 38 -22.54 -7.32 -26.44
N ASP A 39 -22.08 -8.50 -25.98
CA ASP A 39 -21.35 -8.63 -24.72
C ASP A 39 -20.05 -7.81 -24.75
N THR A 40 -19.80 -7.10 -23.68
CA THR A 40 -18.74 -6.10 -23.60
C THR A 40 -17.93 -6.30 -22.30
N PHE A 41 -16.62 -6.43 -22.42
CA PHE A 41 -15.72 -6.46 -21.27
C PHE A 41 -14.85 -5.19 -21.26
N VAL A 42 -14.90 -4.44 -20.17
CA VAL A 42 -14.22 -3.14 -20.03
C VAL A 42 -13.21 -3.19 -18.91
N LEU A 43 -11.96 -2.98 -19.27
CA LEU A 43 -10.85 -2.78 -18.34
C LEU A 43 -10.40 -1.33 -18.43
N MET A 44 -10.79 -0.53 -17.44
CA MET A 44 -10.59 0.92 -17.44
C MET A 44 -10.18 1.38 -16.04
N PRO A 45 -9.08 2.14 -15.91
CA PRO A 45 -8.57 2.56 -14.62
C PRO A 45 -9.57 3.41 -13.84
N THR A 46 -9.34 3.54 -12.54
CA THR A 46 -10.10 4.43 -11.68
C THR A 46 -10.01 5.87 -12.20
N GLY A 47 -11.13 6.56 -12.25
CA GLY A 47 -11.21 7.91 -12.86
C GLY A 47 -11.37 7.92 -14.39
N GLY A 48 -11.35 6.77 -15.04
CA GLY A 48 -11.57 6.64 -16.48
C GLY A 48 -13.03 6.83 -16.94
N GLY A 49 -13.96 7.00 -16.00
CA GLY A 49 -15.38 7.20 -16.31
C GLY A 49 -16.12 5.91 -16.68
N LYS A 50 -15.83 4.79 -16.01
CA LYS A 50 -16.49 3.49 -16.23
C LYS A 50 -18.00 3.53 -16.18
N SER A 51 -18.56 4.28 -15.21
CA SER A 51 -20.02 4.35 -15.01
C SER A 51 -20.76 4.89 -16.22
N LEU A 52 -20.18 5.85 -16.94
CA LEU A 52 -20.77 6.39 -18.16
C LEU A 52 -20.96 5.32 -19.25
N CYS A 53 -20.09 4.31 -19.28
CA CYS A 53 -20.13 3.23 -20.26
C CYS A 53 -21.41 2.38 -20.19
N TYR A 54 -22.09 2.34 -19.05
CA TYR A 54 -23.39 1.68 -18.92
C TYR A 54 -24.54 2.67 -18.65
N GLN A 55 -24.27 3.82 -18.03
CA GLN A 55 -25.33 4.80 -17.73
C GLN A 55 -25.93 5.40 -18.99
N LEU A 56 -25.12 5.86 -19.94
CA LEU A 56 -25.63 6.42 -21.18
C LEU A 56 -26.40 5.41 -22.05
N PRO A 57 -25.91 4.19 -22.29
CA PRO A 57 -26.69 3.17 -22.98
C PRO A 57 -28.01 2.85 -22.27
N ALA A 58 -28.02 2.78 -20.93
CA ALA A 58 -29.25 2.53 -20.19
C ALA A 58 -30.34 3.57 -20.44
N LEU A 59 -29.95 4.84 -20.55
CA LEU A 59 -30.88 5.93 -20.86
C LEU A 59 -31.43 5.87 -22.30
N LEU A 60 -30.65 5.33 -23.23
CA LEU A 60 -30.99 5.29 -24.67
C LEU A 60 -31.71 4.01 -25.09
N MET A 61 -31.52 2.92 -24.39
CA MET A 61 -32.12 1.62 -24.71
C MET A 61 -33.53 1.49 -24.12
N ASP A 62 -34.35 0.71 -24.79
CA ASP A 62 -35.67 0.34 -24.29
C ASP A 62 -35.57 -0.76 -23.20
N GLY A 63 -36.27 -0.56 -22.10
CA GLY A 63 -36.21 -1.42 -20.91
C GLY A 63 -35.38 -0.81 -19.79
N VAL A 64 -35.04 -1.64 -18.79
CA VAL A 64 -34.24 -1.27 -17.61
C VAL A 64 -32.90 -2.01 -17.63
N ALA A 65 -31.81 -1.32 -17.39
CA ALA A 65 -30.52 -1.91 -17.18
C ALA A 65 -30.41 -2.37 -15.70
N ILE A 66 -30.02 -3.61 -15.50
CA ILE A 66 -29.78 -4.19 -14.18
C ILE A 66 -28.29 -4.05 -13.89
N VAL A 67 -27.95 -3.24 -12.88
CA VAL A 67 -26.58 -3.00 -12.46
C VAL A 67 -26.26 -3.74 -11.17
N ILE A 68 -25.27 -4.60 -11.21
CA ILE A 68 -24.81 -5.38 -10.06
C ILE A 68 -23.53 -4.75 -9.53
N SER A 69 -23.58 -4.34 -8.28
CA SER A 69 -22.49 -3.63 -7.59
C SER A 69 -22.25 -4.18 -6.18
N PRO A 70 -21.00 -4.23 -5.70
CA PRO A 70 -20.70 -4.92 -4.44
C PRO A 70 -21.07 -4.15 -3.17
N LEU A 71 -21.35 -2.84 -3.27
CA LEU A 71 -21.50 -1.97 -2.10
C LEU A 71 -22.74 -1.09 -2.18
N ILE A 72 -23.52 -1.10 -1.10
CA ILE A 72 -24.74 -0.29 -0.95
C ILE A 72 -24.44 1.21 -1.05
N ALA A 73 -23.35 1.68 -0.43
CA ALA A 73 -22.97 3.09 -0.46
C ALA A 73 -22.62 3.54 -1.90
N LEU A 74 -21.93 2.71 -2.67
CA LEU A 74 -21.63 2.99 -4.07
C LEU A 74 -22.89 3.08 -4.91
N MET A 75 -23.82 2.14 -4.73
CA MET A 75 -25.11 2.15 -5.42
C MET A 75 -25.88 3.42 -5.13
N LYS A 76 -25.97 3.83 -3.86
CA LYS A 76 -26.65 5.05 -3.46
C LYS A 76 -26.04 6.27 -4.17
N ASN A 77 -24.73 6.43 -4.12
CA ASN A 77 -24.04 7.55 -4.80
C ASN A 77 -24.31 7.58 -6.30
N GLN A 78 -24.30 6.41 -6.96
CA GLN A 78 -24.61 6.31 -8.39
C GLN A 78 -26.07 6.68 -8.70
N VAL A 79 -27.00 6.22 -7.89
CA VAL A 79 -28.43 6.56 -8.03
C VAL A 79 -28.65 8.06 -7.80
N ASP A 80 -28.08 8.63 -6.76
CA ASP A 80 -28.20 10.06 -6.46
C ASP A 80 -27.59 10.91 -7.58
N ALA A 81 -26.43 10.51 -8.13
CA ALA A 81 -25.83 11.17 -9.29
C ALA A 81 -26.75 11.11 -10.51
N MET A 82 -27.34 9.95 -10.82
CA MET A 82 -28.26 9.82 -11.95
C MET A 82 -29.52 10.69 -11.81
N ARG A 83 -30.04 10.81 -10.59
CA ARG A 83 -31.19 11.67 -10.29
C ARG A 83 -30.90 13.15 -10.47
N THR A 84 -29.64 13.58 -10.28
CA THR A 84 -29.25 14.97 -10.57
C THR A 84 -29.19 15.30 -12.05
N TYR A 85 -28.97 14.31 -12.92
CA TYR A 85 -28.97 14.49 -14.37
C TYR A 85 -30.35 14.41 -14.99
N SER A 86 -31.39 14.06 -14.23
CA SER A 86 -32.75 13.91 -14.70
C SER A 86 -33.73 14.69 -13.83
N ASN A 87 -34.83 15.16 -14.46
CA ASN A 87 -35.94 15.76 -13.73
C ASN A 87 -36.87 14.69 -13.10
N ASP A 88 -36.68 13.43 -13.43
CA ASP A 88 -37.44 12.31 -12.88
C ASP A 88 -36.60 11.52 -11.86
N ALA A 89 -36.98 11.60 -10.58
CA ALA A 89 -36.33 10.83 -9.51
C ALA A 89 -36.48 9.30 -9.68
N GLY A 90 -37.45 8.85 -10.44
CA GLY A 90 -37.70 7.44 -10.78
C GLY A 90 -36.70 6.87 -11.81
N ILE A 91 -35.83 7.69 -12.43
CA ILE A 91 -34.90 7.27 -13.48
C ILE A 91 -33.93 6.18 -13.02
N ALA A 92 -33.53 6.20 -11.74
CA ALA A 92 -32.62 5.25 -11.15
C ALA A 92 -33.08 4.88 -9.72
N HIS A 93 -32.99 3.62 -9.41
CA HIS A 93 -33.29 3.05 -8.09
C HIS A 93 -32.29 1.97 -7.70
N PHE A 94 -32.24 1.64 -6.42
CA PHE A 94 -31.59 0.43 -5.92
C PHE A 94 -32.57 -0.42 -5.10
N LEU A 95 -32.37 -1.73 -5.09
CA LEU A 95 -33.10 -2.67 -4.25
C LEU A 95 -32.13 -3.42 -3.34
N ASN A 96 -32.22 -3.17 -2.04
CA ASN A 96 -31.42 -3.84 -1.01
C ASN A 96 -32.24 -4.01 0.29
N SER A 97 -31.59 -4.62 1.30
CA SER A 97 -32.21 -4.92 2.58
C SER A 97 -32.48 -3.69 3.46
N SER A 98 -31.99 -2.51 3.10
CA SER A 98 -32.19 -1.29 3.88
C SER A 98 -33.54 -0.57 3.58
N LEU A 99 -34.22 -0.97 2.51
CA LEU A 99 -35.47 -0.37 2.10
C LEU A 99 -36.66 -0.96 2.85
N ASN A 100 -37.61 -0.12 3.24
CA ASN A 100 -38.88 -0.56 3.78
C ASN A 100 -39.83 -1.05 2.66
N LYS A 101 -40.91 -1.73 3.06
CA LYS A 101 -41.88 -2.31 2.10
C LYS A 101 -42.51 -1.30 1.15
N SER A 102 -42.79 -0.08 1.64
CA SER A 102 -43.37 1.00 0.81
C SER A 102 -42.39 1.47 -0.26
N ALA A 103 -41.13 1.65 0.10
CA ALA A 103 -40.06 2.04 -0.84
C ALA A 103 -39.84 0.94 -1.90
N ILE A 104 -39.82 -0.33 -1.51
CA ILE A 104 -39.73 -1.45 -2.45
C ILE A 104 -40.89 -1.47 -3.43
N ALA A 105 -42.13 -1.25 -2.95
CA ALA A 105 -43.31 -1.19 -3.80
C ALA A 105 -43.21 -0.03 -4.80
N GLN A 106 -42.76 1.14 -4.37
CA GLN A 106 -42.57 2.31 -5.26
C GLN A 106 -41.53 2.03 -6.35
N VAL A 107 -40.38 1.44 -5.99
CA VAL A 107 -39.35 1.06 -6.95
C VAL A 107 -39.90 0.10 -8.00
N ARG A 108 -40.60 -0.96 -7.56
CA ARG A 108 -41.20 -1.94 -8.48
C ARG A 108 -42.22 -1.34 -9.41
N ASN A 109 -43.02 -0.37 -8.94
CA ASN A 109 -43.99 0.31 -9.70
C ASN A 109 -43.33 1.20 -10.80
N ASP A 110 -42.34 1.99 -10.43
CA ASP A 110 -41.59 2.85 -11.36
C ASP A 110 -40.91 2.02 -12.47
N VAL A 111 -40.40 0.84 -12.13
CA VAL A 111 -39.82 -0.09 -13.11
C VAL A 111 -40.85 -0.64 -14.07
N LEU A 112 -42.05 -1.06 -13.57
CA LEU A 112 -43.12 -1.59 -14.40
C LEU A 112 -43.73 -0.55 -15.28
N GLU A 113 -43.79 0.71 -14.84
CA GLU A 113 -44.25 1.86 -15.63
C GLU A 113 -43.22 2.33 -16.68
N GLY A 114 -42.01 1.74 -16.68
CA GLY A 114 -40.95 2.09 -17.62
C GLY A 114 -40.21 3.41 -17.32
N ARG A 115 -40.44 4.00 -16.16
CA ARG A 115 -39.75 5.22 -15.69
C ARG A 115 -38.32 4.98 -15.34
N THR A 116 -38.02 3.80 -14.73
CA THR A 116 -36.68 3.43 -14.27
C THR A 116 -35.84 2.89 -15.43
N LYS A 117 -34.68 3.50 -15.65
CA LYS A 117 -33.69 3.10 -16.65
C LYS A 117 -32.52 2.30 -16.06
N LEU A 118 -32.22 2.53 -14.78
CA LEU A 118 -31.13 1.87 -14.04
C LEU A 118 -31.66 1.34 -12.71
N LEU A 119 -31.52 0.06 -12.51
CA LEU A 119 -31.88 -0.61 -11.26
C LEU A 119 -30.66 -1.35 -10.69
N TYR A 120 -30.22 -0.90 -9.53
CA TYR A 120 -29.01 -1.41 -8.87
C TYR A 120 -29.33 -2.49 -7.86
N PHE A 121 -28.52 -3.56 -7.86
CA PHE A 121 -28.58 -4.67 -6.90
C PHE A 121 -27.21 -4.98 -6.33
N ALA A 122 -27.19 -5.33 -5.05
CA ALA A 122 -26.10 -6.15 -4.52
C ALA A 122 -26.28 -7.60 -4.97
N PRO A 123 -25.21 -8.39 -5.16
CA PRO A 123 -25.32 -9.80 -5.59
C PRO A 123 -26.27 -10.63 -4.72
N GLU A 124 -26.21 -10.44 -3.39
CA GLU A 124 -27.04 -11.14 -2.42
C GLU A 124 -28.53 -10.77 -2.55
N SER A 125 -28.82 -9.56 -2.96
CA SER A 125 -30.19 -9.10 -3.17
C SER A 125 -30.75 -9.61 -4.49
N LEU A 126 -29.93 -9.70 -5.52
CA LEU A 126 -30.32 -10.22 -6.83
C LEU A 126 -30.78 -11.71 -6.74
N THR A 127 -30.12 -12.48 -5.88
CA THR A 127 -30.41 -13.92 -5.73
C THR A 127 -31.70 -14.23 -4.96
N LYS A 128 -32.37 -13.23 -4.36
CA LYS A 128 -33.64 -13.44 -3.64
C LYS A 128 -34.73 -13.81 -4.62
N GLU A 129 -35.47 -14.85 -4.29
CA GLU A 129 -36.54 -15.41 -5.15
C GLU A 129 -37.59 -14.37 -5.58
N ASP A 130 -38.02 -13.50 -4.66
CA ASP A 130 -38.96 -12.40 -4.94
C ASP A 130 -38.40 -11.41 -6.01
N ASN A 131 -37.11 -11.13 -5.99
CA ASN A 131 -36.47 -10.25 -6.94
C ASN A 131 -36.33 -10.93 -8.30
N VAL A 132 -35.94 -12.21 -8.31
CA VAL A 132 -35.87 -13.01 -9.54
C VAL A 132 -37.26 -13.11 -10.20
N ALA A 133 -38.29 -13.42 -9.44
CA ALA A 133 -39.68 -13.51 -9.92
C ALA A 133 -40.19 -12.15 -10.47
N PHE A 134 -39.83 -11.05 -9.83
CA PHE A 134 -40.12 -9.69 -10.29
C PHE A 134 -39.42 -9.39 -11.62
N LEU A 135 -38.11 -9.63 -11.70
CA LEU A 135 -37.30 -9.31 -12.88
C LEU A 135 -37.67 -10.13 -14.11
N ARG A 136 -38.22 -11.34 -13.96
CA ARG A 136 -38.77 -12.12 -15.07
C ARG A 136 -39.93 -11.43 -15.81
N LYS A 137 -40.60 -10.50 -15.15
CA LYS A 137 -41.74 -9.74 -15.70
C LYS A 137 -41.31 -8.41 -16.35
N VAL A 138 -40.04 -8.09 -16.27
CA VAL A 138 -39.50 -6.79 -16.68
C VAL A 138 -38.68 -6.96 -17.96
N LYS A 139 -38.79 -5.97 -18.87
CA LYS A 139 -37.90 -5.91 -20.02
C LYS A 139 -36.52 -5.41 -19.59
N VAL A 140 -35.56 -6.30 -19.54
CA VAL A 140 -34.16 -5.97 -19.24
C VAL A 140 -33.45 -5.57 -20.52
N SER A 141 -32.85 -4.38 -20.55
CA SER A 141 -32.09 -3.89 -21.70
C SER A 141 -30.71 -4.57 -21.77
N PHE A 142 -30.01 -4.63 -20.66
CA PHE A 142 -28.73 -5.33 -20.47
C PHE A 142 -28.41 -5.48 -18.97
N TYR A 143 -27.42 -6.31 -18.64
CA TYR A 143 -26.85 -6.43 -17.30
C TYR A 143 -25.49 -5.75 -17.27
N ALA A 144 -25.24 -4.91 -16.27
CA ALA A 144 -23.94 -4.32 -16.00
C ALA A 144 -23.37 -4.90 -14.70
N ILE A 145 -22.20 -5.49 -14.78
CA ILE A 145 -21.50 -6.07 -13.64
C ILE A 145 -20.33 -5.18 -13.30
N ASP A 146 -20.53 -4.34 -12.30
CA ASP A 146 -19.51 -3.43 -11.81
C ASP A 146 -18.57 -4.16 -10.85
N GLU A 147 -17.32 -3.70 -10.77
CA GLU A 147 -16.26 -4.35 -10.00
C GLU A 147 -16.17 -5.87 -10.28
N ALA A 148 -16.21 -6.23 -11.56
CA ALA A 148 -16.28 -7.63 -12.01
C ALA A 148 -15.11 -8.49 -11.51
N HIS A 149 -13.98 -7.89 -11.09
CA HIS A 149 -12.86 -8.59 -10.48
C HIS A 149 -13.25 -9.36 -9.20
N CYS A 150 -14.35 -8.97 -8.54
CA CYS A 150 -14.87 -9.69 -7.35
C CYS A 150 -15.28 -11.14 -7.64
N ILE A 151 -15.44 -11.53 -8.89
CA ILE A 151 -15.77 -12.93 -9.27
C ILE A 151 -14.58 -13.87 -9.18
N SER A 152 -13.37 -13.34 -9.18
CA SER A 152 -12.13 -14.11 -9.27
C SER A 152 -11.51 -14.36 -7.89
N GLU A 153 -11.20 -15.62 -7.59
CA GLU A 153 -10.41 -15.99 -6.41
C GLU A 153 -8.97 -15.45 -6.47
N TRP A 154 -8.49 -15.15 -7.65
CA TRP A 154 -7.17 -14.56 -7.90
C TRP A 154 -7.18 -13.03 -7.76
N GLY A 155 -8.35 -12.43 -7.58
CA GLY A 155 -8.50 -11.01 -7.32
C GLY A 155 -8.29 -10.67 -5.83
N HIS A 156 -8.02 -9.41 -5.57
CA HIS A 156 -7.77 -8.91 -4.21
C HIS A 156 -9.03 -8.76 -3.35
N ASP A 157 -10.21 -8.77 -3.94
CA ASP A 157 -11.53 -8.65 -3.26
C ASP A 157 -12.51 -9.72 -3.80
N PHE A 158 -12.16 -10.99 -3.62
CA PHE A 158 -13.03 -12.09 -4.03
C PHE A 158 -14.32 -12.14 -3.21
N ARG A 159 -15.45 -12.24 -3.90
CA ARG A 159 -16.79 -12.37 -3.33
C ARG A 159 -17.51 -13.56 -3.96
N PRO A 160 -17.74 -14.63 -3.21
CA PRO A 160 -18.36 -15.87 -3.72
C PRO A 160 -19.73 -15.62 -4.38
N GLU A 161 -20.48 -14.61 -3.91
CA GLU A 161 -21.78 -14.22 -4.43
C GLU A 161 -21.73 -13.82 -5.91
N TYR A 162 -20.63 -13.26 -6.37
CA TYR A 162 -20.44 -12.90 -7.78
C TYR A 162 -20.45 -14.10 -8.72
N ARG A 163 -20.07 -15.27 -8.26
CA ARG A 163 -20.13 -16.52 -9.06
C ARG A 163 -21.55 -17.02 -9.31
N ARG A 164 -22.51 -16.52 -8.55
CA ARG A 164 -23.94 -16.82 -8.73
C ARG A 164 -24.62 -15.93 -9.77
N ILE A 165 -23.97 -14.86 -10.21
CA ILE A 165 -24.57 -13.86 -11.11
C ILE A 165 -24.99 -14.49 -12.43
N ARG A 166 -24.13 -15.24 -13.09
CA ARG A 166 -24.46 -15.84 -14.41
C ARG A 166 -25.62 -16.84 -14.33
N PRO A 167 -25.64 -17.79 -13.38
CA PRO A 167 -26.81 -18.66 -13.19
C PRO A 167 -28.11 -17.89 -12.97
N ILE A 168 -28.10 -16.85 -12.16
CA ILE A 168 -29.29 -16.02 -11.87
C ILE A 168 -29.75 -15.24 -13.12
N ILE A 169 -28.85 -14.69 -13.90
CA ILE A 169 -29.18 -14.04 -15.18
C ILE A 169 -29.87 -15.03 -16.12
N ASN A 170 -29.42 -16.25 -16.20
CA ASN A 170 -30.04 -17.30 -17.00
C ASN A 170 -31.47 -17.63 -16.54
N GLU A 171 -31.76 -17.52 -15.22
CA GLU A 171 -33.11 -17.70 -14.67
C GLU A 171 -34.02 -16.51 -14.94
N ILE A 172 -33.50 -15.28 -14.88
CA ILE A 172 -34.27 -14.04 -15.11
C ILE A 172 -34.62 -13.92 -16.60
N GLY A 173 -33.63 -14.04 -17.45
CA GLY A 173 -33.74 -13.91 -18.90
C GLY A 173 -32.45 -13.36 -19.47
N THR A 174 -32.05 -13.88 -20.63
CA THR A 174 -30.83 -13.47 -21.32
C THR A 174 -30.95 -12.08 -21.92
N ALA A 175 -29.93 -11.27 -21.69
CA ALA A 175 -29.71 -9.98 -22.29
C ALA A 175 -28.20 -9.74 -22.42
N PRO A 176 -27.75 -8.75 -23.22
CA PRO A 176 -26.32 -8.44 -23.28
C PRO A 176 -25.73 -8.11 -21.93
N LEU A 177 -24.46 -8.50 -21.70
CA LEU A 177 -23.69 -8.19 -20.52
C LEU A 177 -22.61 -7.16 -20.81
N ILE A 178 -22.44 -6.21 -19.89
CA ILE A 178 -21.24 -5.41 -19.80
C ILE A 178 -20.58 -5.66 -18.44
N ALA A 179 -19.35 -6.16 -18.44
CA ALA A 179 -18.53 -6.36 -17.23
C ALA A 179 -17.45 -5.28 -17.19
N LEU A 180 -17.31 -4.62 -16.03
CA LEU A 180 -16.38 -3.50 -15.88
C LEU A 180 -15.53 -3.72 -14.64
N THR A 181 -14.24 -3.40 -14.77
CA THR A 181 -13.32 -3.35 -13.61
C THR A 181 -12.19 -2.37 -13.87
N ALA A 182 -11.63 -1.83 -12.77
CA ALA A 182 -10.44 -0.99 -12.82
C ALA A 182 -9.15 -1.79 -12.66
N THR A 183 -9.23 -2.95 -12.06
CA THR A 183 -8.07 -3.72 -11.62
C THR A 183 -8.27 -5.19 -11.97
N ALA A 184 -7.58 -5.65 -12.98
CA ALA A 184 -7.55 -7.07 -13.31
C ALA A 184 -6.25 -7.42 -14.04
N THR A 185 -5.47 -8.32 -13.42
CA THR A 185 -4.35 -8.97 -14.11
C THR A 185 -4.87 -9.83 -15.27
N PRO A 186 -4.02 -10.24 -16.23
CA PRO A 186 -4.46 -11.11 -17.33
C PRO A 186 -5.18 -12.38 -16.85
N LYS A 187 -4.75 -12.94 -15.72
CA LYS A 187 -5.40 -14.11 -15.11
C LYS A 187 -6.81 -13.79 -14.61
N VAL A 188 -6.97 -12.70 -13.89
CA VAL A 188 -8.27 -12.23 -13.41
C VAL A 188 -9.21 -11.92 -14.56
N GLN A 189 -8.71 -11.32 -15.65
CA GLN A 189 -9.48 -11.05 -16.87
C GLN A 189 -10.07 -12.33 -17.49
N MET A 190 -9.24 -13.38 -17.63
CA MET A 190 -9.70 -14.67 -18.15
C MET A 190 -10.75 -15.31 -17.23
N ASP A 191 -10.55 -15.22 -15.91
CA ASP A 191 -11.46 -15.79 -14.92
C ASP A 191 -12.82 -15.07 -14.92
N ILE A 192 -12.85 -13.74 -15.07
CA ILE A 192 -14.08 -12.96 -15.25
C ILE A 192 -14.85 -13.44 -16.47
N GLN A 193 -14.18 -13.48 -17.63
CA GLN A 193 -14.84 -13.87 -18.87
C GLN A 193 -15.39 -15.31 -18.83
N LYS A 194 -14.64 -16.23 -18.23
CA LYS A 194 -15.06 -17.63 -18.06
C LYS A 194 -16.29 -17.74 -17.16
N ASN A 195 -16.25 -17.14 -15.97
CA ASN A 195 -17.32 -17.27 -14.99
C ASN A 195 -18.62 -16.53 -15.40
N LEU A 196 -18.50 -15.48 -16.21
CA LEU A 196 -19.66 -14.76 -16.75
C LEU A 196 -20.12 -15.30 -18.12
N GLY A 197 -19.45 -16.31 -18.67
CA GLY A 197 -19.77 -16.84 -19.99
C GLY A 197 -19.59 -15.83 -21.13
N MET A 198 -18.56 -14.98 -21.01
CA MET A 198 -18.26 -13.87 -21.91
C MET A 198 -17.01 -14.12 -22.77
N SER A 199 -16.74 -15.37 -23.14
CA SER A 199 -15.53 -15.73 -23.91
C SER A 199 -15.48 -15.04 -25.28
N ASP A 200 -16.63 -14.76 -25.89
CA ASP A 200 -16.78 -14.09 -27.18
C ASP A 200 -17.05 -12.58 -27.07
N ALA A 201 -16.97 -12.02 -25.85
CA ALA A 201 -17.22 -10.60 -25.63
C ALA A 201 -16.16 -9.72 -26.31
N SER A 202 -16.59 -8.55 -26.76
CA SER A 202 -15.66 -7.51 -27.22
C SER A 202 -14.93 -6.93 -26.02
N VAL A 203 -13.60 -6.95 -26.05
CA VAL A 203 -12.74 -6.50 -24.95
C VAL A 203 -12.19 -5.11 -25.25
N PHE A 204 -12.41 -4.19 -24.31
CA PHE A 204 -11.90 -2.82 -24.38
C PHE A 204 -10.97 -2.58 -23.20
N LYS A 205 -9.69 -2.36 -23.49
CA LYS A 205 -8.67 -2.08 -22.49
C LYS A 205 -8.18 -0.64 -22.63
N SER A 206 -8.23 0.10 -21.54
CA SER A 206 -7.53 1.36 -21.40
C SER A 206 -6.21 1.15 -20.70
N SER A 207 -5.23 2.02 -20.94
CA SER A 207 -3.95 1.97 -20.24
C SER A 207 -4.15 2.13 -18.72
N PHE A 208 -3.38 1.34 -17.94
CA PHE A 208 -3.27 1.51 -16.49
C PHE A 208 -2.36 2.68 -16.11
N ASN A 209 -1.69 3.29 -17.06
CA ASN A 209 -0.78 4.38 -16.78
C ASN A 209 -1.52 5.62 -16.28
N ARG A 210 -1.05 6.15 -15.16
CA ARG A 210 -1.50 7.40 -14.55
C ARG A 210 -0.31 8.37 -14.53
N PRO A 211 -0.02 9.08 -15.64
CA PRO A 211 1.20 9.88 -15.77
C PRO A 211 1.28 11.04 -14.78
N ASN A 212 0.14 11.47 -14.24
CA ASN A 212 0.04 12.54 -13.25
C ASN A 212 0.33 12.08 -11.80
N LEU A 213 0.59 10.79 -11.56
CA LEU A 213 0.89 10.27 -10.23
C LEU A 213 2.39 10.10 -10.04
N TYR A 214 2.89 10.62 -8.93
CA TYR A 214 4.24 10.38 -8.43
C TYR A 214 4.21 9.25 -7.40
N TYR A 215 5.07 8.25 -7.55
CA TYR A 215 5.18 7.10 -6.65
C TYR A 215 6.47 7.14 -5.86
N GLU A 216 6.35 6.97 -4.55
CA GLU A 216 7.48 6.97 -3.63
C GLU A 216 7.29 5.94 -2.51
N ILE A 217 8.37 5.23 -2.16
CA ILE A 217 8.40 4.33 -1.01
C ILE A 217 9.56 4.75 -0.11
N ARG A 218 9.26 4.90 1.19
CA ARG A 218 10.23 5.25 2.23
C ARG A 218 10.33 4.15 3.27
N PRO A 219 11.49 4.00 3.96
CA PRO A 219 11.60 3.13 5.13
C PRO A 219 10.62 3.57 6.21
N LYS A 220 10.11 2.61 6.96
CA LYS A 220 9.12 2.85 8.03
C LYS A 220 9.81 3.27 9.32
N HIS A 221 10.35 4.46 9.33
CA HIS A 221 11.02 5.08 10.48
C HIS A 221 10.34 6.41 10.82
N ASP A 222 10.03 6.64 12.10
CA ASP A 222 9.39 7.88 12.62
C ASP A 222 8.20 8.39 11.76
N VAL A 223 7.37 7.44 11.33
CA VAL A 223 6.33 7.64 10.31
C VAL A 223 5.34 8.72 10.71
N ASP A 224 4.95 8.76 11.99
CA ASP A 224 3.99 9.74 12.51
C ASP A 224 4.50 11.17 12.27
N ARG A 225 5.77 11.41 12.55
CA ARG A 225 6.43 12.70 12.34
C ARG A 225 6.61 13.04 10.86
N GLU A 226 6.99 12.05 10.05
CA GLU A 226 7.12 12.22 8.61
C GLU A 226 5.77 12.57 7.95
N ILE A 227 4.69 11.93 8.36
CA ILE A 227 3.34 12.23 7.87
C ILE A 227 2.92 13.65 8.26
N ILE A 228 3.13 14.07 9.52
CA ILE A 228 2.79 15.42 9.96
C ILE A 228 3.57 16.46 9.14
N ARG A 229 4.88 16.24 8.97
CA ARG A 229 5.74 17.11 8.14
C ARG A 229 5.22 17.19 6.71
N TYR A 230 4.92 16.05 6.12
CA TYR A 230 4.41 15.97 4.75
C TYR A 230 3.12 16.77 4.58
N ILE A 231 2.14 16.57 5.48
CA ILE A 231 0.85 17.28 5.42
C ILE A 231 1.03 18.78 5.58
N LYS A 232 1.89 19.21 6.51
CA LYS A 232 2.17 20.64 6.71
C LYS A 232 2.84 21.31 5.51
N GLN A 233 3.67 20.58 4.78
CA GLN A 233 4.23 21.05 3.50
C GLN A 233 3.19 21.11 2.37
N HIS A 234 2.07 20.41 2.53
CA HIS A 234 0.95 20.37 1.58
C HIS A 234 -0.33 20.94 2.20
N GLU A 235 -0.21 21.97 3.01
CA GLU A 235 -1.33 22.61 3.70
C GLU A 235 -2.43 23.03 2.72
N GLY A 236 -3.69 22.81 3.12
CA GLY A 236 -4.87 23.11 2.30
C GLY A 236 -5.14 22.10 1.17
N LYS A 237 -4.33 21.05 1.03
CA LYS A 237 -4.56 19.98 0.04
C LYS A 237 -5.25 18.79 0.67
N SER A 238 -6.17 18.17 -0.07
CA SER A 238 -6.88 16.97 0.38
C SER A 238 -6.02 15.72 0.24
N GLY A 239 -6.03 14.87 1.27
CA GLY A 239 -5.29 13.63 1.29
C GLY A 239 -5.99 12.48 1.99
N ILE A 240 -5.58 11.26 1.66
CA ILE A 240 -6.06 10.01 2.26
C ILE A 240 -4.87 9.28 2.85
N ILE A 241 -5.00 8.77 4.07
CA ILE A 241 -3.98 7.96 4.73
C ILE A 241 -4.58 6.59 5.05
N TYR A 242 -3.96 5.53 4.53
CA TYR A 242 -4.37 4.16 4.78
C TYR A 242 -3.53 3.50 5.86
N CYS A 243 -4.20 2.86 6.82
CA CYS A 243 -3.61 2.05 7.89
C CYS A 243 -4.23 0.64 7.89
N LEU A 244 -3.48 -0.37 8.34
CA LEU A 244 -3.97 -1.75 8.43
C LEU A 244 -4.97 -1.94 9.57
N SER A 245 -4.79 -1.27 10.71
CA SER A 245 -5.61 -1.47 11.89
C SER A 245 -6.51 -0.29 12.22
N ARG A 246 -7.69 -0.59 12.78
CA ARG A 246 -8.64 0.42 13.29
C ARG A 246 -8.01 1.26 14.39
N LYS A 247 -7.26 0.63 15.30
CA LYS A 247 -6.55 1.28 16.39
C LYS A 247 -5.59 2.34 15.86
N LYS A 248 -4.77 1.98 14.84
CA LYS A 248 -3.82 2.94 14.25
C LYS A 248 -4.52 4.09 13.53
N VAL A 249 -5.66 3.84 12.90
CA VAL A 249 -6.48 4.90 12.31
C VAL A 249 -6.91 5.94 13.36
N GLU A 250 -7.41 5.49 14.51
CA GLU A 250 -7.85 6.37 15.59
C GLU A 250 -6.67 7.14 16.21
N GLU A 251 -5.59 6.44 16.56
CA GLU A 251 -4.37 7.04 17.13
C GLU A 251 -3.76 8.10 16.21
N LEU A 252 -3.60 7.78 14.93
CA LEU A 252 -3.04 8.71 13.97
C LEU A 252 -3.96 9.91 13.73
N THR A 253 -5.28 9.71 13.69
CA THR A 253 -6.24 10.81 13.57
C THR A 253 -6.14 11.75 14.76
N GLU A 254 -6.13 11.23 15.98
CA GLU A 254 -5.96 12.04 17.20
C GLU A 254 -4.65 12.83 17.19
N LEU A 255 -3.55 12.18 16.75
CA LEU A 255 -2.25 12.82 16.63
C LEU A 255 -2.26 13.97 15.61
N LEU A 256 -2.86 13.76 14.44
CA LEU A 256 -2.97 14.78 13.40
C LEU A 256 -3.79 15.98 13.89
N VAL A 257 -4.94 15.74 14.55
CA VAL A 257 -5.78 16.79 15.13
C VAL A 257 -5.03 17.58 16.20
N ALA A 258 -4.28 16.88 17.09
CA ALA A 258 -3.45 17.53 18.12
C ALA A 258 -2.37 18.45 17.52
N ASN A 259 -1.93 18.17 16.29
CA ASN A 259 -0.96 18.98 15.55
C ASN A 259 -1.59 20.02 14.61
N GLY A 260 -2.89 20.29 14.77
CA GLY A 260 -3.61 21.34 14.04
C GLY A 260 -4.05 20.94 12.64
N ILE A 261 -4.05 19.66 12.29
CA ILE A 261 -4.49 19.14 11.00
C ILE A 261 -5.97 18.73 11.10
N ARG A 262 -6.79 19.17 10.16
CA ARG A 262 -8.21 18.80 10.07
C ARG A 262 -8.34 17.40 9.51
N ALA A 263 -8.22 16.40 10.39
CA ALA A 263 -8.26 14.99 10.06
C ALA A 263 -9.48 14.29 10.66
N LEU A 264 -10.03 13.31 9.95
CA LEU A 264 -11.14 12.47 10.39
C LEU A 264 -10.80 11.00 10.20
N ALA A 265 -11.30 10.14 11.09
CA ALA A 265 -11.14 8.70 11.02
C ALA A 265 -12.26 8.05 10.19
N TYR A 266 -11.94 6.93 9.53
CA TYR A 266 -12.92 6.12 8.81
C TYR A 266 -12.53 4.63 8.84
N HIS A 267 -13.32 3.82 9.53
CA HIS A 267 -13.15 2.36 9.52
C HIS A 267 -14.47 1.63 9.81
N ALA A 268 -14.52 0.34 9.50
CA ALA A 268 -15.75 -0.48 9.62
C ALA A 268 -16.25 -0.65 11.05
N GLY A 269 -15.43 -0.40 12.08
CA GLY A 269 -15.82 -0.45 13.49
C GLY A 269 -16.61 0.78 13.97
N MET A 270 -16.67 1.86 13.18
CA MET A 270 -17.47 3.04 13.49
C MET A 270 -18.93 2.79 13.13
N ASP A 271 -19.85 3.48 13.83
CA ASP A 271 -21.25 3.46 13.45
C ASP A 271 -21.49 4.09 12.06
N ALA A 272 -22.56 3.67 11.40
CA ALA A 272 -22.84 4.07 10.03
C ALA A 272 -23.08 5.58 9.88
N GLN A 273 -23.66 6.22 10.88
CA GLN A 273 -23.95 7.67 10.85
C GLN A 273 -22.67 8.49 10.94
N THR A 274 -21.77 8.14 11.85
CA THR A 274 -20.45 8.81 11.99
C THR A 274 -19.60 8.61 10.75
N ARG A 275 -19.59 7.40 10.16
CA ARG A 275 -18.88 7.15 8.90
C ARG A 275 -19.40 8.02 7.75
N ALA A 276 -20.71 8.09 7.60
CA ALA A 276 -21.33 8.94 6.58
C ALA A 276 -21.00 10.42 6.79
N ALA A 277 -21.11 10.90 8.04
CA ALA A 277 -20.78 12.29 8.38
C ALA A 277 -19.31 12.62 8.10
N ASN A 278 -18.37 11.77 8.49
CA ASN A 278 -16.94 11.96 8.23
C ASN A 278 -16.61 11.94 6.73
N GLN A 279 -17.26 11.07 5.98
CA GLN A 279 -17.13 11.05 4.53
C GLN A 279 -17.67 12.35 3.89
N ASP A 280 -18.83 12.82 4.32
CA ASP A 280 -19.43 14.06 3.81
C ASP A 280 -18.56 15.27 4.17
N ASP A 281 -18.01 15.32 5.37
CA ASP A 281 -17.10 16.39 5.80
C ASP A 281 -15.81 16.44 4.96
N PHE A 282 -15.28 15.28 4.59
CA PHE A 282 -14.14 15.20 3.69
C PHE A 282 -14.48 15.63 2.26
N LEU A 283 -15.64 15.21 1.73
CA LEU A 283 -16.12 15.62 0.40
C LEU A 283 -16.42 17.11 0.31
N MET A 284 -16.97 17.70 1.39
CA MET A 284 -17.33 19.13 1.49
C MET A 284 -16.17 20.02 1.97
N GLU A 285 -14.95 19.50 1.98
CA GLU A 285 -13.72 20.23 2.36
C GLU A 285 -13.74 20.79 3.79
N ARG A 286 -14.58 20.23 4.68
CA ARG A 286 -14.57 20.53 6.11
C ARG A 286 -13.44 19.81 6.85
N ALA A 287 -12.89 18.77 6.24
CA ALA A 287 -11.65 18.10 6.64
C ALA A 287 -10.70 18.02 5.46
N ASP A 288 -9.40 18.15 5.71
CA ASP A 288 -8.35 18.05 4.69
C ASP A 288 -7.89 16.62 4.49
N VAL A 289 -7.89 15.84 5.57
CA VAL A 289 -7.32 14.49 5.60
C VAL A 289 -8.33 13.51 6.16
N ILE A 290 -8.43 12.35 5.51
CA ILE A 290 -9.11 11.20 6.07
C ILE A 290 -8.10 10.09 6.33
N VAL A 291 -8.11 9.56 7.56
CA VAL A 291 -7.30 8.42 7.96
C VAL A 291 -8.20 7.21 8.01
N ALA A 292 -7.88 6.18 7.26
CA ALA A 292 -8.81 5.09 7.05
C ALA A 292 -8.14 3.70 6.97
N THR A 293 -8.94 2.67 7.22
CA THR A 293 -8.64 1.32 6.73
C THR A 293 -9.12 1.17 5.29
N ILE A 294 -8.89 0.00 4.68
CA ILE A 294 -9.40 -0.34 3.35
C ILE A 294 -10.94 -0.19 3.22
N ALA A 295 -11.65 -0.05 4.34
CA ALA A 295 -13.08 0.22 4.35
C ALA A 295 -13.43 1.57 3.69
N PHE A 296 -12.51 2.53 3.70
CA PHE A 296 -12.61 3.78 2.92
C PHE A 296 -12.11 3.50 1.51
N GLY A 297 -12.93 2.82 0.75
CA GLY A 297 -12.48 2.29 -0.52
C GLY A 297 -13.44 2.58 -1.65
N MET A 298 -14.17 1.58 -2.06
CA MET A 298 -15.07 1.66 -3.19
C MET A 298 -16.17 2.70 -2.96
N GLY A 299 -16.43 3.53 -3.97
CA GLY A 299 -17.54 4.50 -3.96
C GLY A 299 -17.20 5.92 -3.51
N ILE A 300 -15.96 6.23 -3.19
CA ILE A 300 -15.56 7.60 -2.89
C ILE A 300 -15.01 8.25 -4.14
N ASP A 301 -15.70 9.30 -4.59
CA ASP A 301 -15.36 10.05 -5.77
C ASP A 301 -15.08 11.52 -5.46
N LYS A 302 -13.92 11.77 -4.83
CA LYS A 302 -13.35 13.11 -4.65
C LYS A 302 -12.25 13.28 -5.70
N PRO A 303 -12.43 14.17 -6.70
CA PRO A 303 -11.52 14.24 -7.85
C PRO A 303 -10.17 14.90 -7.52
N ASP A 304 -10.14 15.78 -6.54
CA ASP A 304 -9.02 16.67 -6.18
C ASP A 304 -8.19 16.18 -5.00
N VAL A 305 -8.13 14.89 -4.75
CA VAL A 305 -7.21 14.29 -3.78
C VAL A 305 -5.78 14.46 -4.30
N ARG A 306 -4.93 15.15 -3.53
CA ARG A 306 -3.55 15.48 -3.96
C ARG A 306 -2.52 14.48 -3.48
N TYR A 307 -2.81 13.74 -2.41
CA TYR A 307 -1.90 12.67 -1.95
C TYR A 307 -2.66 11.50 -1.33
N VAL A 308 -2.07 10.33 -1.52
CA VAL A 308 -2.47 9.09 -0.84
C VAL A 308 -1.24 8.55 -0.13
N ILE A 309 -1.33 8.42 1.18
CA ILE A 309 -0.25 7.90 2.02
C ILE A 309 -0.65 6.53 2.53
N HIS A 310 0.23 5.56 2.38
CA HIS A 310 0.11 4.26 3.02
C HIS A 310 1.03 4.24 4.24
N TYR A 311 0.43 4.27 5.43
CA TYR A 311 1.14 4.04 6.69
C TYR A 311 1.71 2.63 6.74
N ASP A 312 0.93 1.69 6.26
CA ASP A 312 1.26 0.29 6.08
C ASP A 312 1.10 -0.08 4.60
N ILE A 313 1.99 -0.93 4.09
CA ILE A 313 1.89 -1.39 2.70
C ILE A 313 0.65 -2.28 2.52
N PRO A 314 -0.11 -2.14 1.42
CA PRO A 314 -1.24 -3.00 1.13
C PRO A 314 -0.83 -4.46 0.90
N LYS A 315 -1.76 -5.38 1.12
CA LYS A 315 -1.55 -6.83 0.92
C LYS A 315 -1.43 -7.27 -0.55
N SER A 316 -1.74 -6.39 -1.49
CA SER A 316 -1.69 -6.68 -2.93
C SER A 316 -1.44 -5.42 -3.76
N LEU A 317 -0.87 -5.58 -4.94
CA LEU A 317 -0.65 -4.47 -5.88
C LEU A 317 -1.96 -3.98 -6.51
N GLU A 318 -2.97 -4.82 -6.64
CA GLU A 318 -4.31 -4.39 -7.07
C GLU A 318 -4.92 -3.43 -6.07
N GLY A 319 -4.87 -3.76 -4.76
CA GLY A 319 -5.31 -2.86 -3.69
C GLY A 319 -4.51 -1.56 -3.70
N TYR A 320 -3.20 -1.66 -3.82
CA TYR A 320 -2.32 -0.49 -3.93
C TYR A 320 -2.69 0.42 -5.11
N TYR A 321 -2.91 -0.16 -6.29
CA TYR A 321 -3.31 0.58 -7.48
C TYR A 321 -4.69 1.25 -7.33
N GLN A 322 -5.65 0.54 -6.74
CA GLN A 322 -6.97 1.09 -6.44
C GLN A 322 -6.92 2.27 -5.46
N GLU A 323 -6.13 2.14 -4.41
CA GLU A 323 -6.02 3.13 -3.35
C GLU A 323 -5.22 4.35 -3.83
N THR A 324 -4.07 4.16 -4.48
CA THR A 324 -3.30 5.25 -5.08
C THR A 324 -4.03 5.93 -6.23
N GLY A 325 -4.84 5.18 -6.97
CA GLY A 325 -5.67 5.69 -8.06
C GLY A 325 -6.75 6.69 -7.65
N ARG A 326 -6.95 6.92 -6.34
CA ARG A 326 -7.82 7.98 -5.81
C ARG A 326 -7.19 9.36 -5.95
N ALA A 327 -5.87 9.45 -5.99
CA ALA A 327 -5.16 10.71 -6.20
C ALA A 327 -5.33 11.21 -7.64
N GLY A 328 -5.46 12.53 -7.81
CA GLY A 328 -5.43 13.20 -9.09
C GLY A 328 -6.44 12.70 -10.14
N ARG A 329 -7.66 12.37 -9.75
CA ARG A 329 -8.71 11.94 -10.69
C ARG A 329 -9.14 13.03 -11.67
N ASP A 330 -8.97 14.28 -11.29
CA ASP A 330 -9.21 15.46 -12.11
C ASP A 330 -8.10 15.72 -13.14
N GLY A 331 -7.06 14.88 -13.19
CA GLY A 331 -5.89 15.04 -14.03
C GLY A 331 -4.78 15.91 -13.42
N GLY A 332 -5.02 16.52 -12.26
CA GLY A 332 -4.01 17.23 -11.50
C GLY A 332 -2.98 16.28 -10.87
N GLU A 333 -1.86 16.84 -10.43
CA GLU A 333 -0.80 16.06 -9.78
C GLU A 333 -1.31 15.33 -8.53
N GLY A 334 -0.83 14.11 -8.35
CA GLY A 334 -1.09 13.28 -7.19
C GLY A 334 0.17 12.60 -6.70
N HIS A 335 0.40 12.64 -5.39
CA HIS A 335 1.51 11.96 -4.72
C HIS A 335 1.05 10.68 -4.04
N CYS A 336 1.77 9.58 -4.27
CA CYS A 336 1.50 8.28 -3.68
C CYS A 336 2.73 7.89 -2.85
N LEU A 337 2.66 8.13 -1.54
CA LEU A 337 3.73 7.85 -0.59
C LEU A 337 3.40 6.61 0.23
N THR A 338 4.31 5.65 0.27
CA THR A 338 4.16 4.42 1.05
C THR A 338 5.34 4.25 2.02
N PHE A 339 5.04 3.92 3.26
CA PHE A 339 6.04 3.51 4.24
C PHE A 339 6.13 1.98 4.24
N TYR A 340 7.34 1.46 4.16
CA TYR A 340 7.61 0.05 4.04
C TYR A 340 8.54 -0.45 5.12
N SER A 341 8.16 -1.58 5.72
CA SER A 341 9.00 -2.41 6.58
C SER A 341 8.68 -3.88 6.32
N TYR A 342 9.68 -4.74 6.32
CA TYR A 342 9.46 -6.19 6.20
C TYR A 342 8.67 -6.75 7.39
N LYS A 343 8.73 -6.11 8.55
CA LYS A 343 7.90 -6.46 9.72
C LYS A 343 6.40 -6.39 9.43
N ASP A 344 5.96 -5.47 8.58
CA ASP A 344 4.55 -5.39 8.17
C ASP A 344 4.14 -6.58 7.30
N ILE A 345 5.05 -7.09 6.49
CA ILE A 345 4.83 -8.31 5.69
C ILE A 345 4.59 -9.50 6.58
N GLN A 346 5.39 -9.67 7.63
CA GLN A 346 5.22 -10.74 8.62
C GLN A 346 3.87 -10.64 9.36
N LYS A 347 3.40 -9.42 9.67
CA LYS A 347 2.06 -9.21 10.23
C LYS A 347 0.96 -9.61 9.26
N LEU A 348 1.09 -9.22 7.98
CA LEU A 348 0.12 -9.59 6.94
C LEU A 348 0.09 -11.10 6.72
N GLU A 349 1.21 -11.80 6.80
CA GLU A 349 1.27 -13.25 6.73
C GLU A 349 0.53 -13.91 7.92
N LYS A 350 0.70 -13.37 9.13
CA LYS A 350 -0.05 -13.85 10.32
C LYS A 350 -1.56 -13.71 10.14
N PHE A 351 -2.06 -12.64 9.54
CA PHE A 351 -3.51 -12.47 9.25
C PHE A 351 -4.08 -13.50 8.27
N MET A 352 -3.24 -14.15 7.49
CA MET A 352 -3.67 -15.22 6.58
C MET A 352 -3.75 -16.59 7.27
N GLN A 353 -3.17 -16.74 8.45
CA GLN A 353 -3.24 -17.97 9.23
C GLN A 353 -4.70 -18.23 9.63
N GLY A 354 -5.14 -19.49 9.51
CA GLY A 354 -6.53 -19.88 9.80
C GLY A 354 -7.48 -19.79 8.61
N LYS A 355 -7.07 -19.22 7.47
CA LYS A 355 -7.83 -19.30 6.23
C LYS A 355 -7.66 -20.64 5.52
N PRO A 356 -8.55 -21.01 4.58
CA PRO A 356 -8.34 -22.18 3.71
C PRO A 356 -6.98 -22.14 3.01
N VAL A 357 -6.33 -23.30 2.86
CA VAL A 357 -4.97 -23.40 2.31
C VAL A 357 -4.85 -22.73 0.94
N ALA A 358 -5.85 -22.88 0.06
CA ALA A 358 -5.84 -22.23 -1.25
C ALA A 358 -5.83 -20.69 -1.14
N GLU A 359 -6.59 -20.10 -0.22
CA GLU A 359 -6.58 -18.65 0.03
C GLU A 359 -5.24 -18.18 0.62
N GLN A 360 -4.64 -18.99 1.50
CA GLN A 360 -3.32 -18.65 2.05
C GLN A 360 -2.25 -18.61 0.95
N GLU A 361 -2.24 -19.58 0.04
CA GLU A 361 -1.25 -19.63 -1.05
C GLU A 361 -1.42 -18.47 -2.04
N ILE A 362 -2.65 -18.12 -2.39
CA ILE A 362 -2.93 -16.94 -3.22
C ILE A 362 -2.52 -15.66 -2.49
N GLY A 363 -2.87 -15.53 -1.22
CA GLY A 363 -2.52 -14.38 -0.40
C GLY A 363 -1.00 -14.18 -0.28
N LYS A 364 -0.24 -15.25 -0.07
CA LYS A 364 1.23 -15.21 -0.06
C LYS A 364 1.81 -14.78 -1.40
N LEU A 365 1.24 -15.28 -2.51
CA LEU A 365 1.67 -14.88 -3.85
C LEU A 365 1.48 -13.39 -4.08
N LEU A 366 0.29 -12.85 -3.76
CA LEU A 366 -0.01 -11.43 -3.90
C LEU A 366 0.91 -10.57 -3.01
N LEU A 367 1.20 -11.04 -1.81
CA LEU A 367 2.10 -10.36 -0.88
C LEU A 367 3.55 -10.34 -1.40
N LEU A 368 4.03 -11.45 -1.98
CA LEU A 368 5.37 -11.50 -2.59
C LEU A 368 5.50 -10.54 -3.79
N GLU A 369 4.44 -10.35 -4.58
CA GLU A 369 4.43 -9.34 -5.64
C GLU A 369 4.55 -7.92 -5.07
N THR A 370 3.88 -7.67 -3.95
CA THR A 370 3.94 -6.37 -3.25
C THR A 370 5.34 -6.12 -2.69
N VAL A 371 5.97 -7.11 -2.07
CA VAL A 371 7.37 -7.04 -1.61
C VAL A 371 8.32 -6.77 -2.78
N SER A 372 8.16 -7.51 -3.86
CA SER A 372 8.97 -7.34 -5.07
C SER A 372 8.88 -5.92 -5.64
N TYR A 373 7.69 -5.35 -5.65
CA TYR A 373 7.48 -3.94 -6.05
C TYR A 373 8.13 -2.96 -5.08
N ALA A 374 7.95 -3.16 -3.78
CA ALA A 374 8.46 -2.25 -2.75
C ALA A 374 9.99 -2.21 -2.73
N GLU A 375 10.63 -3.36 -2.75
CA GLU A 375 12.09 -3.48 -2.62
C GLU A 375 12.84 -3.20 -3.94
N SER A 376 12.17 -3.32 -5.09
CA SER A 376 12.77 -3.05 -6.38
C SER A 376 13.24 -1.60 -6.52
N SER A 377 14.44 -1.41 -7.04
CA SER A 377 14.98 -0.11 -7.46
C SER A 377 14.72 0.23 -8.93
N MET A 378 13.93 -0.59 -9.62
CA MET A 378 13.45 -0.30 -10.98
C MET A 378 12.38 0.80 -10.96
N CYS A 379 12.11 1.39 -12.12
CA CYS A 379 11.03 2.35 -12.27
C CYS A 379 9.71 1.81 -11.68
N ARG A 380 9.14 2.52 -10.68
CA ARG A 380 7.88 2.12 -10.01
C ARG A 380 6.75 1.95 -11.00
N ARG A 381 6.62 2.90 -11.93
CA ARG A 381 5.59 2.88 -12.97
C ARG A 381 5.73 1.67 -13.89
N LYS A 382 6.92 1.41 -14.38
CA LYS A 382 7.20 0.25 -15.25
C LYS A 382 6.86 -1.06 -14.56
N THR A 383 7.26 -1.21 -13.31
CA THR A 383 6.99 -2.41 -12.51
C THR A 383 5.48 -2.61 -12.29
N LEU A 384 4.77 -1.54 -11.95
CA LEU A 384 3.33 -1.60 -11.71
C LEU A 384 2.54 -1.91 -12.99
N LEU A 385 2.87 -1.27 -14.12
CA LEU A 385 2.22 -1.54 -15.41
C LEU A 385 2.48 -2.96 -15.89
N HIS A 386 3.71 -3.44 -15.75
CA HIS A 386 4.06 -4.81 -16.09
C HIS A 386 3.25 -5.84 -15.28
N TYR A 387 3.00 -5.57 -14.00
CA TYR A 387 2.16 -6.41 -13.15
C TYR A 387 0.75 -6.60 -13.73
N PHE A 388 0.18 -5.54 -14.32
CA PHE A 388 -1.12 -5.58 -14.99
C PHE A 388 -1.07 -6.06 -16.44
N GLY A 389 0.09 -6.51 -16.92
CA GLY A 389 0.29 -7.02 -18.28
C GLY A 389 0.42 -5.93 -19.34
N GLU A 390 0.76 -4.71 -18.94
CA GLU A 390 1.00 -3.58 -19.85
C GLU A 390 2.51 -3.32 -20.00
N GLU A 391 2.98 -3.24 -21.23
CA GLU A 391 4.36 -2.87 -21.53
C GLU A 391 4.53 -1.34 -21.41
N TYR A 392 5.58 -0.91 -20.71
CA TYR A 392 5.98 0.48 -20.64
C TYR A 392 7.36 0.63 -21.30
N PRO A 393 7.44 1.32 -22.46
CA PRO A 393 8.65 1.32 -23.28
C PRO A 393 9.81 2.12 -22.67
N GLU A 394 9.49 3.12 -21.84
CA GLU A 394 10.49 3.99 -21.22
C GLU A 394 11.23 3.28 -20.09
N GLU A 395 12.53 3.48 -19.99
CA GLU A 395 13.30 2.98 -18.83
C GLU A 395 13.15 3.89 -17.60
N ASN A 396 12.93 5.17 -17.83
CA ASN A 396 12.80 6.20 -16.81
C ASN A 396 11.52 6.99 -17.03
N CYS A 397 10.60 6.95 -16.06
CA CYS A 397 9.34 7.70 -16.16
C CYS A 397 9.46 9.18 -15.75
N GLY A 398 10.60 9.61 -15.21
CA GLY A 398 10.82 10.96 -14.69
C GLY A 398 9.94 11.36 -13.51
N CYS A 399 9.13 10.44 -12.98
CA CYS A 399 8.09 10.74 -12.00
C CYS A 399 7.88 9.60 -10.99
N CYS A 400 8.98 9.09 -10.42
CA CYS A 400 8.98 8.20 -9.25
C CYS A 400 10.31 8.31 -8.52
N ASP A 401 10.35 7.87 -7.27
CA ASP A 401 11.54 7.92 -6.42
C ASP A 401 12.76 7.25 -7.07
N ASN A 402 12.57 6.03 -7.60
CA ASN A 402 13.65 5.27 -8.22
C ASN A 402 14.22 5.92 -9.49
N CYS A 403 13.38 6.64 -10.25
CA CYS A 403 13.83 7.34 -11.45
C CYS A 403 14.52 8.67 -11.13
N LEU A 404 14.09 9.36 -10.08
CA LEU A 404 14.70 10.62 -9.64
C LEU A 404 15.99 10.40 -8.86
N HIS A 405 16.10 9.26 -8.15
CA HIS A 405 17.26 8.86 -7.37
C HIS A 405 17.75 7.46 -7.80
N PRO A 406 18.27 7.32 -9.04
CA PRO A 406 18.62 6.03 -9.59
C PRO A 406 19.83 5.43 -8.87
N LYS A 407 19.75 4.15 -8.52
CA LYS A 407 20.91 3.38 -8.05
C LYS A 407 21.87 3.07 -9.20
N PRO A 408 23.17 2.86 -8.92
CA PRO A 408 24.13 2.47 -9.94
C PRO A 408 23.70 1.21 -10.68
N LYS A 409 23.86 1.22 -11.98
CA LYS A 409 23.61 0.04 -12.82
C LYS A 409 24.84 -0.87 -12.82
N ILE A 410 24.61 -2.15 -12.66
CA ILE A 410 25.63 -3.20 -12.74
C ILE A 410 25.35 -4.13 -13.91
N ASP A 411 26.41 -4.63 -14.55
CA ASP A 411 26.28 -5.60 -15.62
C ASP A 411 25.82 -6.95 -15.05
N ALA A 412 24.73 -7.46 -15.56
CA ALA A 412 24.12 -8.71 -15.14
C ALA A 412 23.95 -9.71 -16.30
N GLN A 413 24.56 -9.48 -17.45
CA GLN A 413 24.43 -10.37 -18.62
C GLN A 413 24.79 -11.81 -18.28
N ALA A 414 25.93 -12.04 -17.64
CA ALA A 414 26.37 -13.39 -17.27
C ALA A 414 25.47 -14.03 -16.22
N SER A 415 25.03 -13.26 -15.21
CA SER A 415 24.14 -13.72 -14.16
C SER A 415 22.76 -14.04 -14.71
N LEU A 416 22.23 -13.22 -15.61
CA LEU A 416 20.94 -13.47 -16.25
C LEU A 416 20.98 -14.75 -17.07
N ARG A 417 22.04 -14.97 -17.86
CA ARG A 417 22.24 -16.21 -18.58
C ARG A 417 22.30 -17.42 -17.62
N MET A 418 23.07 -17.31 -16.55
CA MET A 418 23.18 -18.37 -15.53
C MET A 418 21.81 -18.71 -14.91
N ALA A 419 21.01 -17.71 -14.55
CA ALA A 419 19.67 -17.93 -14.00
C ALA A 419 18.74 -18.63 -15.00
N LEU A 420 18.80 -18.27 -16.29
CA LEU A 420 17.99 -18.91 -17.34
C LEU A 420 18.43 -20.36 -17.58
N GLU A 421 19.73 -20.63 -17.66
CA GLU A 421 20.27 -21.99 -17.82
C GLU A 421 19.91 -22.86 -16.61
N ALA A 422 20.06 -22.33 -15.39
CA ALA A 422 19.66 -23.04 -14.17
C ALA A 422 18.16 -23.35 -14.16
N LEU A 423 17.32 -22.38 -14.50
CA LEU A 423 15.87 -22.61 -14.57
C LEU A 423 15.51 -23.69 -15.60
N ARG A 424 16.11 -23.65 -16.79
CA ARG A 424 15.91 -24.66 -17.82
C ARG A 424 16.26 -26.08 -17.34
N ASP A 425 17.39 -26.21 -16.66
CA ASP A 425 17.91 -27.52 -16.23
C ASP A 425 17.20 -28.06 -14.99
N LEU A 426 16.74 -27.17 -14.08
CA LEU A 426 15.95 -27.53 -12.90
C LEU A 426 14.49 -27.89 -13.25
N GLY A 427 13.96 -27.32 -14.35
CA GLY A 427 12.60 -27.54 -14.84
C GLY A 427 11.56 -26.58 -14.28
N ASP A 428 10.32 -26.67 -14.78
CA ASP A 428 9.23 -25.70 -14.61
C ASP A 428 8.45 -25.86 -13.28
N LYS A 429 9.06 -26.40 -12.24
CA LYS A 429 8.36 -26.74 -10.98
C LYS A 429 8.73 -25.86 -9.81
N PHE A 430 9.44 -24.76 -10.03
CA PHE A 430 10.05 -24.00 -8.96
C PHE A 430 9.72 -22.50 -9.06
N LYS A 431 9.69 -21.86 -7.91
CA LYS A 431 9.45 -20.42 -7.77
C LYS A 431 10.77 -19.63 -7.81
N ALA A 432 10.66 -18.31 -7.89
CA ALA A 432 11.83 -17.41 -7.94
C ALA A 432 12.75 -17.52 -6.73
N ASP A 433 12.19 -17.62 -5.53
CA ASP A 433 12.93 -17.78 -4.27
C ASP A 433 13.68 -19.12 -4.19
N TYR A 434 13.10 -20.18 -4.75
CA TYR A 434 13.77 -21.48 -4.86
C TYR A 434 14.98 -21.40 -5.80
N LEU A 435 14.80 -20.84 -6.99
CA LEU A 435 15.89 -20.67 -7.96
C LEU A 435 17.02 -19.81 -7.36
N ALA A 436 16.69 -18.68 -6.73
CA ALA A 436 17.66 -17.84 -6.06
C ALA A 436 18.40 -18.60 -4.94
N SER A 437 17.69 -19.41 -4.15
CA SER A 437 18.29 -20.23 -3.08
C SER A 437 19.25 -21.29 -3.60
N VAL A 438 18.93 -21.93 -4.73
CA VAL A 438 19.84 -22.88 -5.39
C VAL A 438 21.11 -22.18 -5.85
N LEU A 439 20.99 -21.04 -6.53
CA LEU A 439 22.13 -20.28 -7.06
C LEU A 439 23.08 -19.78 -5.95
N VAL A 440 22.54 -19.34 -4.83
CA VAL A 440 23.33 -18.92 -3.64
C VAL A 440 23.93 -20.09 -2.89
N GLY A 441 23.37 -21.30 -3.06
CA GLY A 441 23.80 -22.49 -2.31
C GLY A 441 23.15 -22.61 -0.93
N LYS A 442 21.95 -22.03 -0.74
CA LYS A 442 21.18 -22.16 0.50
C LYS A 442 20.54 -23.54 0.59
N ASN A 443 20.98 -24.35 1.52
CA ASN A 443 20.58 -25.74 1.66
C ASN A 443 19.26 -25.90 2.44
N THR A 444 18.12 -25.78 1.75
CA THR A 444 16.78 -25.97 2.33
C THR A 444 16.32 -27.43 2.27
N ALA A 445 15.32 -27.78 3.10
CA ALA A 445 14.71 -29.11 3.08
C ALA A 445 14.15 -29.48 1.69
N LEU A 446 13.54 -28.52 1.02
CA LEU A 446 12.97 -28.69 -0.32
C LEU A 446 14.07 -28.95 -1.38
N ILE A 447 15.15 -28.19 -1.35
CA ILE A 447 16.30 -28.38 -2.25
C ILE A 447 16.94 -29.76 -2.04
N LYS A 448 17.04 -30.22 -0.81
CA LYS A 448 17.52 -31.58 -0.48
C LYS A 448 16.58 -32.65 -1.03
N SER A 449 15.27 -32.48 -0.86
CA SER A 449 14.27 -33.47 -1.29
C SER A 449 14.28 -33.70 -2.81
N TYR A 450 14.55 -32.64 -3.59
CA TYR A 450 14.71 -32.75 -5.04
C TYR A 450 16.14 -33.14 -5.48
N GLY A 451 17.09 -33.22 -4.55
CA GLY A 451 18.47 -33.53 -4.85
C GLY A 451 19.25 -32.42 -5.53
N HIS A 452 18.68 -31.19 -5.61
CA HIS A 452 19.32 -30.05 -6.27
C HIS A 452 20.50 -29.47 -5.50
N ASN A 453 20.70 -29.85 -4.24
CA ASN A 453 21.94 -29.58 -3.49
C ASN A 453 23.17 -30.30 -4.08
N LYS A 454 22.99 -31.21 -5.02
CA LYS A 454 24.05 -31.89 -5.77
C LYS A 454 24.12 -31.41 -7.24
N SER A 455 23.27 -30.49 -7.65
CA SER A 455 23.29 -29.92 -9.00
C SER A 455 24.51 -29.00 -9.15
N GLU A 456 25.00 -28.90 -10.41
CA GLU A 456 26.07 -27.94 -10.75
C GLU A 456 25.66 -26.45 -10.48
N TRP A 457 24.36 -26.17 -10.44
CA TRP A 457 23.82 -24.84 -10.17
C TRP A 457 23.80 -24.49 -8.69
N PHE A 458 23.94 -25.47 -7.79
CA PHE A 458 23.92 -25.24 -6.35
C PHE A 458 25.18 -24.49 -5.91
N GLY A 459 25.01 -23.25 -5.51
CA GLY A 459 26.10 -22.36 -5.14
C GLY A 459 26.89 -21.79 -6.32
N ALA A 460 26.44 -22.00 -7.56
CA ALA A 460 27.10 -21.44 -8.74
C ALA A 460 27.14 -19.91 -8.76
N GLY A 461 26.20 -19.26 -8.08
CA GLY A 461 26.08 -17.81 -7.90
C GLY A 461 26.37 -17.35 -6.47
N ALA A 462 27.13 -18.11 -5.67
CA ALA A 462 27.41 -17.79 -4.26
C ALA A 462 28.30 -16.55 -4.04
N ASP A 463 28.83 -15.96 -5.10
CA ASP A 463 29.52 -14.67 -5.11
C ASP A 463 28.59 -13.47 -4.92
N HIS A 464 27.28 -13.69 -5.08
CA HIS A 464 26.23 -12.72 -4.85
C HIS A 464 25.20 -13.26 -3.84
N ASP A 465 24.50 -12.34 -3.19
CA ASP A 465 23.47 -12.67 -2.21
C ASP A 465 22.11 -13.01 -2.87
N ILE A 466 21.15 -13.41 -2.04
CA ILE A 466 19.82 -13.81 -2.51
C ILE A 466 19.03 -12.63 -3.12
N ARG A 467 19.29 -11.40 -2.68
CA ARG A 467 18.64 -10.18 -3.18
C ARG A 467 19.11 -9.86 -4.58
N TYR A 468 20.40 -9.98 -4.84
CA TYR A 468 20.96 -9.85 -6.18
C TYR A 468 20.29 -10.81 -7.16
N TRP A 469 20.17 -12.08 -6.80
CA TRP A 469 19.52 -13.08 -7.65
C TRP A 469 18.03 -12.82 -7.81
N GLY A 470 17.36 -12.31 -6.78
CA GLY A 470 15.98 -11.82 -6.88
C GLY A 470 15.82 -10.70 -7.91
N ALA A 471 16.75 -9.74 -7.94
CA ALA A 471 16.77 -8.65 -8.92
C ALA A 471 17.03 -9.18 -10.35
N VAL A 472 17.94 -10.12 -10.52
CA VAL A 472 18.22 -10.78 -11.83
C VAL A 472 16.99 -11.51 -12.35
N ILE A 473 16.32 -12.31 -11.52
CA ILE A 473 15.12 -13.06 -11.90
C ILE A 473 13.97 -12.11 -12.25
N ARG A 474 13.79 -11.04 -11.50
CA ARG A 474 12.78 -10.00 -11.79
C ARG A 474 13.06 -9.33 -13.13
N GLN A 475 14.32 -9.03 -13.43
CA GLN A 475 14.70 -8.50 -14.73
C GLN A 475 14.37 -9.46 -15.87
N ALA A 476 14.61 -10.76 -15.69
CA ALA A 476 14.22 -11.78 -16.67
C ALA A 476 12.72 -11.80 -16.94
N LEU A 477 11.90 -11.68 -15.90
CA LEU A 477 10.43 -11.57 -16.01
C LEU A 477 10.01 -10.33 -16.79
N ILE A 478 10.59 -9.17 -16.47
CA ILE A 478 10.24 -7.88 -17.11
C ILE A 478 10.67 -7.86 -18.58
N MET A 479 11.79 -8.50 -18.89
CA MET A 479 12.24 -8.67 -20.29
C MET A 479 11.42 -9.71 -21.06
N GLY A 480 10.52 -10.43 -20.38
CA GLY A 480 9.72 -11.50 -20.98
C GLY A 480 10.54 -12.72 -21.41
N LEU A 481 11.68 -13.00 -20.75
CA LEU A 481 12.54 -14.16 -21.02
C LEU A 481 12.06 -15.42 -20.30
N ILE A 482 11.32 -15.25 -19.23
CA ILE A 482 10.68 -16.31 -18.45
C ILE A 482 9.23 -15.94 -18.19
N ASP A 483 8.41 -16.95 -18.03
CA ASP A 483 7.00 -16.82 -17.68
C ASP A 483 6.79 -17.24 -16.22
N LYS A 484 5.87 -16.56 -15.56
CA LYS A 484 5.44 -16.87 -14.20
C LYS A 484 4.02 -17.42 -14.24
N ASN A 485 3.87 -18.69 -13.92
CA ASN A 485 2.56 -19.34 -13.91
C ASN A 485 1.84 -19.06 -12.60
N ILE A 486 0.91 -18.09 -12.63
CA ILE A 486 0.13 -17.69 -11.46
C ILE A 486 -0.85 -18.80 -11.04
N GLU A 487 -1.40 -19.57 -11.99
CA GLU A 487 -2.29 -20.71 -11.70
C GLU A 487 -1.63 -21.79 -10.84
N ASN A 488 -0.33 -21.96 -11.02
CA ASN A 488 0.51 -22.86 -10.25
C ASN A 488 1.36 -22.09 -9.21
N TYR A 489 0.78 -21.08 -8.58
CA TYR A 489 1.36 -20.33 -7.45
C TYR A 489 2.74 -19.72 -7.73
N GLY A 490 2.95 -19.23 -8.94
CA GLY A 490 4.15 -18.49 -9.31
C GLY A 490 5.33 -19.36 -9.74
N LEU A 491 5.09 -20.56 -10.26
CA LEU A 491 6.13 -21.37 -10.86
C LEU A 491 6.70 -20.67 -12.09
N LEU A 492 8.01 -20.74 -12.24
CA LEU A 492 8.74 -20.16 -13.36
C LEU A 492 8.95 -21.19 -14.48
N SER A 493 8.89 -20.73 -15.72
CA SER A 493 9.28 -21.48 -16.90
C SER A 493 10.06 -20.61 -17.88
N ILE A 494 11.04 -21.18 -18.54
CA ILE A 494 11.74 -20.50 -19.63
C ILE A 494 10.88 -20.53 -20.89
N ASN A 495 10.87 -19.45 -21.65
CA ASN A 495 10.17 -19.36 -22.93
C ASN A 495 11.14 -19.22 -24.11
N ALA A 496 10.60 -19.13 -25.34
CA ALA A 496 11.41 -19.06 -26.56
C ALA A 496 12.39 -17.87 -26.56
N LYS A 497 11.99 -16.71 -26.02
CA LYS A 497 12.88 -15.52 -25.90
C LYS A 497 14.01 -15.77 -24.89
N GLY A 498 13.75 -16.52 -23.84
CA GLY A 498 14.78 -16.91 -22.86
C GLY A 498 15.81 -17.86 -23.48
N GLU A 499 15.36 -18.85 -24.27
CA GLU A 499 16.26 -19.76 -25.01
C GLU A 499 17.10 -19.00 -26.06
N GLU A 500 16.49 -18.03 -26.75
CA GLU A 500 17.22 -17.16 -27.68
C GLU A 500 18.29 -16.31 -26.95
N PHE A 501 17.97 -15.81 -25.75
CA PHE A 501 18.94 -15.04 -24.94
C PHE A 501 20.11 -15.94 -24.49
N ILE A 502 19.87 -17.18 -24.11
CA ILE A 502 20.94 -18.13 -23.77
C ILE A 502 21.88 -18.36 -24.96
N ALA A 503 21.30 -18.52 -26.14
CA ALA A 503 22.06 -18.75 -27.37
C ALA A 503 22.86 -17.55 -27.83
N ALA A 504 22.30 -16.34 -27.69
CA ALA A 504 22.90 -15.07 -28.08
C ALA A 504 22.71 -14.01 -26.98
N PRO A 505 23.50 -14.05 -25.89
CA PRO A 505 23.39 -13.08 -24.80
C PRO A 505 23.70 -11.68 -25.29
N ARG A 506 22.94 -10.71 -24.76
CA ARG A 506 23.12 -9.28 -25.01
C ARG A 506 23.36 -8.55 -23.68
N PRO A 507 24.01 -7.37 -23.71
CA PRO A 507 24.22 -6.58 -22.49
C PRO A 507 22.93 -6.29 -21.76
N VAL A 508 22.91 -6.59 -20.46
CA VAL A 508 21.79 -6.30 -19.54
C VAL A 508 22.36 -5.69 -18.27
N TYR A 509 21.79 -4.58 -17.89
CA TYR A 509 22.16 -3.86 -16.67
C TYR A 509 20.98 -3.88 -15.70
N ILE A 510 21.25 -4.18 -14.42
CA ILE A 510 20.29 -4.14 -13.35
C ILE A 510 20.72 -3.16 -12.27
N THR A 511 19.76 -2.75 -11.45
CA THR A 511 20.00 -2.03 -10.21
C THR A 511 19.72 -2.95 -9.04
N LEU A 512 20.49 -2.84 -7.95
CA LEU A 512 20.24 -3.62 -6.74
C LEU A 512 18.97 -3.13 -6.04
N ASP A 513 18.27 -4.05 -5.41
CA ASP A 513 17.09 -3.75 -4.62
C ASP A 513 17.42 -2.84 -3.43
N HIS A 514 16.40 -2.15 -2.90
CA HIS A 514 16.51 -1.40 -1.66
C HIS A 514 16.63 -2.34 -0.47
N ASP A 515 17.48 -1.99 0.46
CA ASP A 515 17.54 -2.59 1.80
C ASP A 515 17.06 -1.56 2.81
N TYR A 516 15.76 -1.53 3.04
CA TYR A 516 15.15 -0.57 3.96
C TYR A 516 15.55 -0.83 5.42
N ASP A 517 15.91 -2.08 5.78
CA ASP A 517 16.36 -2.42 7.14
C ASP A 517 17.82 -1.97 7.38
N GLU A 518 18.68 -2.02 6.36
CA GLU A 518 20.02 -1.43 6.44
C GLU A 518 19.99 0.09 6.35
N GLU A 519 19.13 0.64 5.51
CA GLU A 519 18.89 2.08 5.44
C GLU A 519 18.34 2.62 6.77
N GLU A 520 17.52 1.84 7.50
CA GLU A 520 17.07 2.13 8.86
C GLU A 520 18.23 2.09 9.87
N LYS A 521 19.10 1.08 9.82
CA LYS A 521 20.29 0.96 10.69
C LYS A 521 21.33 2.04 10.44
N GLU A 522 21.54 2.44 9.19
CA GLU A 522 22.41 3.58 8.85
C GLU A 522 21.84 4.91 9.36
N THR A 523 20.50 5.05 9.41
CA THR A 523 19.84 6.22 9.99
C THR A 523 19.82 6.19 11.51
N ASP A 524 19.78 5.01 12.15
CA ASP A 524 19.85 4.86 13.61
C ASP A 524 21.29 4.98 14.16
N ALA A 525 22.30 4.57 13.39
CA ALA A 525 23.71 4.72 13.74
C ALA A 525 24.21 6.19 13.63
N VAL A 526 23.52 7.01 12.89
CA VAL A 526 23.61 8.46 12.90
C VAL A 526 22.44 8.95 13.74
N ALA A 527 22.69 9.48 14.94
CA ALA A 527 21.68 10.04 15.86
C ALA A 527 20.51 10.71 15.10
N PRO A 528 19.29 10.81 15.66
CA PRO A 528 18.07 11.16 14.93
C PRO A 528 18.17 12.53 14.27
N THR A 529 18.85 12.55 13.16
CA THR A 529 19.01 13.70 12.29
C THR A 529 18.05 13.47 11.15
N GLY A 530 16.99 14.28 11.11
CA GLY A 530 15.99 14.22 10.06
C GLY A 530 16.62 14.25 8.66
N LYS A 531 17.01 13.10 8.14
CA LYS A 531 17.42 12.97 6.74
C LYS A 531 16.19 12.77 5.87
N GLY A 532 15.74 13.87 5.32
CA GLY A 532 14.69 13.95 4.30
C GLY A 532 14.83 15.17 3.38
N GLY A 533 15.95 15.87 3.44
CA GLY A 533 16.23 17.00 2.55
C GLY A 533 17.56 16.79 1.84
N ALA A 534 17.61 17.05 0.54
CA ALA A 534 18.87 17.31 -0.11
C ALA A 534 19.58 18.43 0.66
N ALA A 535 20.91 18.31 0.88
CA ALA A 535 21.69 19.36 1.51
C ALA A 535 21.48 20.66 0.72
N ASP A 536 21.24 21.76 1.45
CA ASP A 536 21.15 23.08 0.83
C ASP A 536 22.51 23.45 0.23
N GLU A 537 22.62 23.36 -1.08
CA GLU A 537 23.88 23.57 -1.81
C GLU A 537 24.41 24.99 -1.64
N GLU A 538 23.51 25.98 -1.56
CA GLU A 538 23.89 27.38 -1.34
C GLU A 538 24.48 27.54 0.07
N LEU A 539 23.79 27.07 1.09
CA LEU A 539 24.31 27.10 2.46
C LEU A 539 25.58 26.29 2.62
N PHE A 540 25.65 25.09 2.03
CA PHE A 540 26.85 24.27 2.06
C PHE A 540 28.08 24.98 1.48
N SER A 541 27.92 25.68 0.37
CA SER A 541 28.99 26.50 -0.22
C SER A 541 29.44 27.64 0.70
N MET A 542 28.46 28.34 1.32
CA MET A 542 28.74 29.41 2.30
C MET A 542 29.49 28.88 3.53
N LEU A 543 29.09 27.69 4.05
CA LEU A 543 29.76 27.04 5.17
C LEU A 543 31.19 26.62 4.84
N LYS A 544 31.47 26.16 3.61
CA LYS A 544 32.84 25.87 3.13
C LYS A 544 33.73 27.11 3.13
N ASP A 545 33.23 28.24 2.67
CA ASP A 545 33.97 29.48 2.62
C ASP A 545 34.22 30.05 4.04
N LEU A 546 33.21 29.96 4.92
CA LEU A 546 33.37 30.31 6.34
C LEU A 546 34.41 29.41 7.01
N ARG A 547 34.41 28.10 6.73
CA ARG A 547 35.40 27.16 7.25
C ARG A 547 36.84 27.57 6.88
N LYS A 548 37.07 27.97 5.63
CA LYS A 548 38.38 28.46 5.18
C LYS A 548 38.81 29.72 5.95
N LYS A 549 37.85 30.61 6.21
CA LYS A 549 38.09 31.85 6.97
C LYS A 549 38.48 31.55 8.40
N VAL A 550 37.66 30.71 9.09
CA VAL A 550 37.90 30.30 10.49
C VAL A 550 39.21 29.52 10.62
N ALA A 551 39.52 28.64 9.67
CA ALA A 551 40.77 27.88 9.64
C ALA A 551 42.00 28.81 9.59
N ARG A 552 41.97 29.85 8.77
CA ARG A 552 43.04 30.87 8.70
C ARG A 552 43.17 31.66 10.00
N GLN A 553 42.09 32.00 10.67
CA GLN A 553 42.09 32.72 11.95
C GLN A 553 42.77 31.90 13.07
N HIS A 554 42.63 30.56 13.01
CA HIS A 554 43.23 29.69 14.00
C HIS A 554 44.54 29.00 13.56
N ASP A 555 45.05 29.35 12.38
CA ASP A 555 46.24 28.75 11.76
C ASP A 555 46.14 27.20 11.70
N LEU A 556 44.97 26.71 11.28
CA LEU A 556 44.67 25.29 11.17
C LEU A 556 44.22 24.92 9.74
N PRO A 557 44.44 23.66 9.33
CA PRO A 557 43.86 23.15 8.10
C PRO A 557 42.33 23.16 8.17
N PRO A 558 41.58 23.49 7.09
CA PRO A 558 40.12 23.58 7.11
C PRO A 558 39.41 22.34 7.62
N PHE A 559 39.87 21.13 7.27
CA PHE A 559 39.27 19.88 7.70
C PHE A 559 39.37 19.64 9.21
N VAL A 560 40.27 20.31 9.93
CA VAL A 560 40.40 20.22 11.39
C VAL A 560 39.25 20.97 12.07
N ILE A 561 38.75 22.05 11.47
CA ILE A 561 37.59 22.80 11.97
C ILE A 561 36.37 21.90 11.90
N PHE A 562 35.87 21.61 10.72
CA PHE A 562 34.81 20.67 10.44
C PHE A 562 35.08 19.94 9.12
N GLN A 563 34.73 18.66 9.05
CA GLN A 563 34.82 17.87 7.83
C GLN A 563 33.61 18.13 6.91
N ASP A 564 33.72 17.78 5.64
CA ASP A 564 32.64 17.99 4.67
C ASP A 564 31.30 17.33 5.10
N PRO A 565 31.27 16.09 5.62
CA PRO A 565 30.03 15.50 6.14
C PRO A 565 29.35 16.30 7.26
N SER A 566 30.15 16.98 8.11
CA SER A 566 29.60 17.85 9.17
C SER A 566 28.97 19.10 8.58
N LEU A 567 29.57 19.69 7.53
CA LEU A 567 29.01 20.85 6.85
C LEU A 567 27.74 20.48 6.05
N GLU A 568 27.70 19.29 5.44
CA GLU A 568 26.49 18.77 4.79
C GLU A 568 25.36 18.58 5.79
N ASP A 569 25.65 18.02 6.95
CA ASP A 569 24.67 17.83 8.03
C ASP A 569 24.18 19.19 8.58
N MET A 570 25.06 20.19 8.71
CA MET A 570 24.65 21.56 9.04
C MET A 570 23.73 22.17 7.97
N ALA A 571 23.96 21.91 6.69
CA ALA A 571 23.13 22.40 5.60
C ALA A 571 21.77 21.66 5.48
N ILE A 572 21.62 20.53 6.15
CA ILE A 572 20.36 19.77 6.27
C ILE A 572 19.58 20.19 7.51
N GLN A 573 20.26 20.33 8.65
CA GLN A 573 19.64 20.51 9.96
C GLN A 573 19.47 21.95 10.39
N TYR A 574 20.25 22.87 9.81
CA TYR A 574 20.25 24.29 10.13
C TYR A 574 20.40 24.61 11.65
N PRO A 575 21.49 24.16 12.33
CA PRO A 575 21.66 24.40 13.76
C PRO A 575 21.87 25.89 14.06
N ILE A 576 21.04 26.45 14.94
CA ILE A 576 21.09 27.87 15.34
C ILE A 576 21.43 28.08 16.82
N THR A 577 21.66 26.98 17.54
CA THR A 577 22.14 27.01 18.93
C THR A 577 23.36 26.10 19.10
N ILE A 578 24.10 26.26 20.23
CA ILE A 578 25.24 25.42 20.53
C ILE A 578 24.81 23.97 20.79
N GLU A 579 23.69 23.78 21.43
CA GLU A 579 23.09 22.48 21.71
C GLU A 579 22.74 21.74 20.42
N GLU A 580 22.13 22.42 19.47
CA GLU A 580 21.84 21.89 18.13
C GLU A 580 23.13 21.57 17.35
N MET A 581 24.14 22.44 17.45
CA MET A 581 25.45 22.24 16.80
C MET A 581 26.15 21.00 17.33
N GLN A 582 25.98 20.66 18.61
CA GLN A 582 26.55 19.45 19.21
C GLN A 582 25.94 18.14 18.66
N ASN A 583 24.72 18.22 18.10
CA ASN A 583 24.02 17.07 17.51
C ASN A 583 24.39 16.86 16.04
N ILE A 584 25.19 17.73 15.45
CA ILE A 584 25.68 17.57 14.08
C ILE A 584 26.73 16.45 14.02
N SER A 585 26.62 15.62 13.01
CA SER A 585 27.56 14.51 12.78
C SER A 585 29.02 14.97 12.75
N GLY A 586 29.88 14.39 13.56
CA GLY A 586 31.30 14.74 13.65
C GLY A 586 31.61 16.04 14.43
N VAL A 587 30.59 16.66 15.07
CA VAL A 587 30.76 17.85 15.89
C VAL A 587 30.55 17.51 17.36
N GLY A 588 31.64 17.26 18.07
CA GLY A 588 31.59 17.06 19.53
C GLY A 588 31.47 18.38 20.31
N VAL A 589 31.12 18.29 21.60
CA VAL A 589 30.96 19.45 22.52
C VAL A 589 32.12 20.44 22.47
N GLY A 590 33.35 19.92 22.40
CA GLY A 590 34.56 20.74 22.35
C GLY A 590 34.67 21.56 21.07
N LYS A 591 34.40 20.96 19.91
CA LYS A 591 34.42 21.63 18.61
C LYS A 591 33.28 22.64 18.47
N ALA A 592 32.08 22.29 18.92
CA ALA A 592 30.93 23.17 18.91
C ALA A 592 31.20 24.47 19.70
N ARG A 593 31.78 24.35 20.89
CA ARG A 593 32.14 25.50 21.71
C ARG A 593 33.30 26.32 21.15
N LYS A 594 34.28 25.67 20.52
CA LYS A 594 35.50 26.33 20.04
C LYS A 594 35.31 27.03 18.70
N PHE A 595 34.56 26.42 17.79
CA PHE A 595 34.44 26.90 16.40
C PHE A 595 32.98 27.17 15.97
N GLY A 596 31.98 26.67 16.70
CA GLY A 596 30.60 26.64 16.26
C GLY A 596 29.90 28.00 16.18
N GLU A 597 30.33 29.01 16.96
CA GLU A 597 29.60 30.27 17.09
C GLU A 597 29.48 31.04 15.77
N GLU A 598 30.56 31.12 14.96
CA GLU A 598 30.50 31.80 13.65
C GLU A 598 29.61 31.08 12.66
N PHE A 599 29.59 29.74 12.71
CA PHE A 599 28.71 28.91 11.86
C PHE A 599 27.24 29.04 12.28
N ILE A 600 26.96 29.02 13.58
CA ILE A 600 25.62 29.23 14.12
C ILE A 600 25.07 30.61 13.70
N ARG A 601 25.90 31.66 13.76
CA ARG A 601 25.53 33.01 13.35
C ARG A 601 25.18 33.07 11.87
N LEU A 602 25.99 32.45 11.00
CA LEU A 602 25.74 32.37 9.57
C LEU A 602 24.44 31.61 9.26
N ILE A 603 24.27 30.44 9.86
CA ILE A 603 23.10 29.59 9.62
C ILE A 603 21.84 30.31 10.10
N ARG A 604 21.87 30.96 11.27
CA ARG A 604 20.74 31.73 11.81
C ARG A 604 20.32 32.85 10.84
N ALA A 605 21.27 33.64 10.37
CA ALA A 605 20.99 34.72 9.42
C ALA A 605 20.41 34.15 8.10
N TYR A 606 20.93 33.03 7.61
CA TYR A 606 20.44 32.37 6.40
C TYR A 606 19.02 31.85 6.57
N VAL A 607 18.71 31.21 7.70
CA VAL A 607 17.38 30.70 8.02
C VAL A 607 16.35 31.83 8.13
N GLU A 608 16.72 32.95 8.75
CA GLU A 608 15.86 34.13 8.89
C GLU A 608 15.63 34.81 7.52
N GLU A 609 16.66 34.96 6.69
CA GLU A 609 16.56 35.59 5.37
C GLU A 609 15.71 34.78 4.38
N LYS A 610 15.83 33.46 4.41
CA LYS A 610 15.13 32.53 3.50
C LYS A 610 13.80 32.04 4.07
N GLU A 611 13.40 32.49 5.26
CA GLU A 611 12.20 32.03 5.97
C GLU A 611 12.10 30.49 6.08
N ILE A 612 13.22 29.80 6.35
CA ILE A 612 13.32 28.34 6.38
C ILE A 612 12.67 27.80 7.65
N VAL A 613 11.70 26.92 7.50
CA VAL A 613 11.17 26.09 8.60
C VAL A 613 12.12 24.93 8.83
N ARG A 614 12.87 24.98 9.93
CA ARG A 614 13.89 23.97 10.24
C ARG A 614 13.25 22.65 10.71
N PRO A 615 13.90 21.52 10.47
CA PRO A 615 13.44 20.22 10.99
C PRO A 615 13.17 20.22 12.51
N GLN A 616 13.94 20.98 13.26
CA GLN A 616 13.86 21.06 14.73
C GLN A 616 12.78 22.03 15.25
N ASP A 617 12.31 22.97 14.42
CA ASP A 617 11.21 23.88 14.77
C ASP A 617 9.85 23.19 14.77
N MET A 618 9.79 21.99 14.20
CA MET A 618 8.59 21.19 14.13
C MET A 618 8.40 20.39 15.42
N ILE A 619 7.74 21.02 16.40
CA ILE A 619 7.33 20.32 17.62
C ILE A 619 6.10 19.48 17.29
N VAL A 620 6.26 18.18 17.21
CA VAL A 620 5.14 17.23 17.14
C VAL A 620 4.55 17.10 18.54
N LYS A 621 3.34 17.59 18.73
CA LYS A 621 2.61 17.42 19.98
C LYS A 621 2.18 15.96 20.11
N SER A 622 2.64 15.27 21.15
CA SER A 622 2.16 13.94 21.47
C SER A 622 0.77 13.99 22.10
N VAL A 623 -0.10 13.11 21.72
CA VAL A 623 -1.36 12.86 22.43
C VAL A 623 -1.00 12.02 23.64
N GLY A 624 -1.25 12.53 24.83
CA GLY A 624 -1.07 11.76 26.07
C GLY A 624 -1.93 10.49 25.96
N ASN A 625 -1.27 9.33 26.07
CA ASN A 625 -1.97 8.02 26.04
C ASN A 625 -3.18 8.10 26.96
N LYS A 626 -4.37 7.90 26.42
CA LYS A 626 -5.58 7.78 27.22
C LYS A 626 -5.38 6.61 28.18
N SER A 627 -5.26 6.92 29.44
CA SER A 627 -4.81 6.06 30.54
C SER A 627 -5.68 4.80 30.80
N GLY A 628 -6.71 4.55 29.99
CA GLY A 628 -7.61 3.43 30.19
C GLY A 628 -6.99 2.05 30.01
N ASN A 629 -6.17 1.86 28.97
CA ASN A 629 -5.48 0.58 28.75
C ASN A 629 -4.35 0.41 29.76
N LYS A 630 -3.55 1.45 30.00
CA LYS A 630 -2.47 1.45 30.98
C LYS A 630 -2.98 1.10 32.39
N ILE A 631 -4.06 1.76 32.84
CA ILE A 631 -4.66 1.49 34.16
C ILE A 631 -5.21 0.06 34.22
N PHE A 632 -5.89 -0.40 33.17
CA PHE A 632 -6.40 -1.76 33.12
C PHE A 632 -5.30 -2.79 33.20
N ILE A 633 -4.22 -2.64 32.40
CA ILE A 633 -3.09 -3.59 32.39
C ILE A 633 -2.43 -3.63 33.77
N ILE A 634 -2.18 -2.48 34.41
CA ILE A 634 -1.63 -2.41 35.78
C ILE A 634 -2.54 -3.18 36.74
N GLN A 635 -3.85 -2.90 36.77
CA GLN A 635 -4.80 -3.54 37.66
C GLN A 635 -4.95 -5.04 37.36
N ALA A 636 -4.86 -5.46 36.11
CA ALA A 636 -4.92 -6.87 35.74
C ALA A 636 -3.68 -7.64 36.19
N ILE A 637 -2.49 -7.04 36.05
CA ILE A 637 -1.22 -7.61 36.58
C ILE A 637 -1.24 -7.65 38.10
N ASP A 638 -1.72 -6.62 38.79
CA ASP A 638 -1.87 -6.62 40.25
C ASP A 638 -2.78 -7.74 40.74
N ARG A 639 -3.80 -8.09 39.93
CA ARG A 639 -4.71 -9.23 40.20
C ARG A 639 -4.16 -10.57 39.74
N LYS A 640 -2.93 -10.62 39.22
CA LYS A 640 -2.27 -11.79 38.67
C LYS A 640 -3.08 -12.50 37.57
N MET A 641 -3.72 -11.72 36.71
CA MET A 641 -4.40 -12.25 35.53
C MET A 641 -3.38 -12.81 34.53
N ASP A 642 -3.76 -13.86 33.84
CA ASP A 642 -2.97 -14.42 32.74
C ASP A 642 -2.78 -13.41 31.61
N PHE A 643 -1.61 -13.34 31.00
CA PHE A 643 -1.30 -12.34 29.95
C PHE A 643 -2.14 -12.56 28.70
N GLU A 644 -2.48 -13.80 28.37
CA GLU A 644 -3.37 -14.09 27.25
C GLU A 644 -4.79 -13.54 27.48
N ASP A 645 -5.28 -13.60 28.73
CA ASP A 645 -6.56 -13.04 29.12
C ASP A 645 -6.53 -11.50 29.13
N ILE A 646 -5.43 -10.90 29.53
CA ILE A 646 -5.23 -9.43 29.48
C ILE A 646 -5.23 -8.97 28.01
N ALA A 647 -4.48 -9.65 27.16
CA ALA A 647 -4.40 -9.37 25.72
C ALA A 647 -5.79 -9.45 25.07
N ARG A 648 -6.50 -10.55 25.32
CA ARG A 648 -7.86 -10.77 24.79
C ARG A 648 -8.86 -9.72 25.27
N ALA A 649 -8.79 -9.32 26.53
CA ALA A 649 -9.68 -8.31 27.10
C ALA A 649 -9.51 -6.91 26.49
N LYS A 650 -8.37 -6.66 25.84
CA LYS A 650 -8.04 -5.39 25.19
C LYS A 650 -7.89 -5.47 23.68
N ASP A 651 -8.21 -6.63 23.11
CA ASP A 651 -8.07 -6.90 21.67
C ASP A 651 -6.63 -6.62 21.15
N LEU A 652 -5.66 -7.02 21.99
CA LEU A 652 -4.23 -6.95 21.69
C LEU A 652 -3.70 -8.34 21.35
N ASP A 653 -2.71 -8.42 20.50
CA ASP A 653 -1.88 -9.61 20.43
C ASP A 653 -0.86 -9.63 21.58
N PHE A 654 -0.15 -10.75 21.73
CA PHE A 654 0.79 -10.92 22.85
C PHE A 654 2.00 -9.96 22.75
N ASP A 655 2.47 -9.71 21.55
CA ASP A 655 3.58 -8.78 21.29
C ASP A 655 3.18 -7.33 21.57
N GLU A 656 1.97 -6.94 21.16
CA GLU A 656 1.39 -5.64 21.49
C GLU A 656 1.22 -5.45 23.00
N LEU A 657 0.78 -6.50 23.72
CA LEU A 657 0.67 -6.46 25.17
C LEU A 657 2.05 -6.27 25.84
N LEU A 658 3.07 -7.02 25.40
CA LEU A 658 4.42 -6.85 25.92
C LEU A 658 4.93 -5.43 25.68
N THR A 659 4.68 -4.87 24.50
CA THR A 659 5.06 -3.49 24.15
C THR A 659 4.38 -2.45 25.05
N GLU A 660 3.09 -2.65 25.36
CA GLU A 660 2.37 -1.78 26.31
C GLU A 660 2.94 -1.90 27.73
N ILE A 661 3.26 -3.11 28.19
CA ILE A 661 3.86 -3.35 29.51
C ILE A 661 5.26 -2.71 29.59
N GLU A 662 6.09 -2.87 28.56
CA GLU A 662 7.39 -2.21 28.46
C GLU A 662 7.26 -0.69 28.55
N GLY A 663 6.31 -0.11 27.82
CA GLY A 663 6.02 1.32 27.89
C GLY A 663 5.58 1.79 29.28
N ILE A 664 4.82 0.97 30.01
CA ILE A 664 4.41 1.24 31.39
C ILE A 664 5.62 1.26 32.33
N VAL A 665 6.48 0.24 32.21
CA VAL A 665 7.69 0.10 33.04
C VAL A 665 8.70 1.20 32.75
N ASN A 666 8.94 1.48 31.47
CA ASN A 666 9.85 2.56 31.05
C ASN A 666 9.37 3.96 31.50
N SER A 667 8.06 4.12 31.78
CA SER A 667 7.52 5.36 32.39
C SER A 667 7.72 5.44 33.90
N GLY A 668 8.44 4.50 34.53
CA GLY A 668 8.74 4.46 35.96
C GLY A 668 7.71 3.74 36.84
N THR A 669 6.80 2.96 36.23
CA THR A 669 5.81 2.18 36.98
C THR A 669 6.33 0.78 37.25
N LYS A 670 6.41 0.38 38.53
CA LYS A 670 6.76 -1.00 38.90
C LYS A 670 5.59 -1.94 38.68
N LEU A 671 5.87 -3.07 38.04
CA LEU A 671 4.92 -4.17 37.83
C LEU A 671 5.54 -5.47 38.34
N ASP A 672 4.77 -6.28 39.04
CA ASP A 672 5.21 -7.62 39.44
C ASP A 672 4.63 -8.68 38.46
N ILE A 673 5.45 -9.06 37.50
CA ILE A 673 5.11 -10.09 36.52
C ILE A 673 5.77 -11.45 36.82
N SER A 674 6.37 -11.62 38.02
CA SER A 674 7.08 -12.84 38.38
C SER A 674 6.18 -14.06 38.31
N TYR A 675 4.90 -13.93 38.70
CA TYR A 675 3.92 -15.00 38.64
C TYR A 675 3.70 -15.57 37.21
N TYR A 676 3.80 -14.71 36.19
CA TYR A 676 3.63 -15.15 34.81
C TYR A 676 4.93 -15.76 34.26
N ILE A 677 6.09 -15.16 34.60
CA ILE A 677 7.41 -15.68 34.21
C ILE A 677 7.59 -17.10 34.74
N GLU A 678 7.25 -17.36 36.01
CA GLU A 678 7.35 -18.68 36.65
C GLU A 678 6.46 -19.74 35.98
N GLN A 679 5.42 -19.35 35.27
CA GLN A 679 4.53 -20.26 34.53
C GLN A 679 5.05 -20.59 33.14
N VAL A 680 5.72 -19.64 32.46
CA VAL A 680 6.04 -19.76 31.03
C VAL A 680 7.53 -19.91 30.72
N ILE A 681 8.41 -19.62 31.68
CA ILE A 681 9.87 -19.69 31.51
C ILE A 681 10.46 -20.62 32.59
N ASP A 682 11.33 -21.49 32.14
CA ASP A 682 12.13 -22.33 33.07
C ASP A 682 13.00 -21.46 33.99
N GLU A 683 13.10 -21.86 35.25
CA GLU A 683 13.82 -21.09 36.28
C GLU A 683 15.30 -20.86 35.92
N ASP A 684 15.98 -21.87 35.36
CA ASP A 684 17.37 -21.75 34.94
C ASP A 684 17.49 -20.74 33.78
N LYS A 685 16.65 -20.81 32.78
CA LYS A 685 16.61 -19.85 31.68
C LYS A 685 16.31 -18.42 32.15
N SER A 686 15.33 -18.26 33.04
CA SER A 686 14.99 -16.96 33.61
C SER A 686 16.18 -16.35 34.38
N ASN A 687 16.90 -17.17 35.13
CA ASN A 687 18.10 -16.73 35.86
C ASN A 687 19.25 -16.37 34.92
N ASP A 688 19.48 -17.12 33.86
CA ASP A 688 20.53 -16.83 32.88
C ASP A 688 20.30 -15.50 32.20
N ILE A 689 19.08 -15.23 31.72
CA ILE A 689 18.71 -13.95 31.09
C ILE A 689 18.85 -12.81 32.11
N TYR A 690 18.38 -13.01 33.34
CA TYR A 690 18.43 -11.99 34.37
C TYR A 690 19.89 -11.63 34.75
N LEU A 691 20.78 -12.64 34.92
CA LEU A 691 22.18 -12.43 35.18
C LEU A 691 22.90 -11.73 34.04
N TYR A 692 22.57 -12.06 32.81
CA TYR A 692 23.08 -11.35 31.64
C TYR A 692 22.81 -9.85 31.72
N PHE A 693 21.55 -9.45 31.96
CA PHE A 693 21.20 -8.04 32.11
C PHE A 693 21.89 -7.37 33.30
N LYS A 694 22.16 -8.11 34.35
CA LYS A 694 22.77 -7.57 35.55
C LYS A 694 24.31 -7.42 35.46
N GLU A 695 25.01 -8.33 34.78
CA GLU A 695 26.45 -8.45 34.83
C GLU A 695 27.13 -8.14 33.48
N ASP A 696 26.53 -8.49 32.36
CA ASP A 696 27.18 -8.49 31.05
C ASP A 696 26.59 -7.49 30.04
N ALA A 697 25.31 -7.14 30.14
CA ALA A 697 24.64 -6.28 29.19
C ALA A 697 25.24 -4.86 29.16
N GLN A 698 25.64 -4.43 27.95
CA GLN A 698 26.09 -3.06 27.70
C GLN A 698 24.96 -2.18 27.11
N SER A 699 23.91 -2.80 26.61
CA SER A 699 22.68 -2.16 26.08
C SER A 699 21.47 -3.01 26.42
N ASP A 700 20.29 -2.52 26.12
CA ASP A 700 19.00 -3.24 26.22
C ASP A 700 18.56 -3.85 24.88
N SER A 701 19.46 -3.93 23.89
CA SER A 701 19.22 -4.49 22.58
C SER A 701 18.90 -5.98 22.65
N LEU A 702 17.74 -6.38 22.10
CA LEU A 702 17.33 -7.78 22.05
C LEU A 702 18.25 -8.61 21.14
N ASP A 703 18.75 -8.04 20.07
CA ASP A 703 19.64 -8.73 19.13
C ASP A 703 20.97 -9.11 19.79
N GLU A 704 21.56 -8.20 20.58
CA GLU A 704 22.79 -8.48 21.35
C GLU A 704 22.58 -9.60 22.37
N VAL A 705 21.43 -9.59 23.06
CA VAL A 705 21.10 -10.65 24.04
C VAL A 705 20.96 -12.01 23.36
N ILE A 706 20.30 -12.06 22.20
CA ILE A 706 20.10 -13.29 21.43
C ILE A 706 21.44 -13.83 20.91
N GLU A 707 22.34 -12.97 20.45
CA GLU A 707 23.68 -13.37 20.01
C GLU A 707 24.54 -13.94 21.15
N GLU A 708 24.49 -13.32 22.31
CA GLU A 708 25.31 -13.70 23.46
C GLU A 708 24.80 -14.95 24.20
N LEU A 709 23.49 -15.07 24.40
CA LEU A 709 22.88 -16.21 25.08
C LEU A 709 22.69 -17.44 24.18
N GLY A 710 22.70 -17.25 22.85
CA GLY A 710 22.52 -18.32 21.86
C GLY A 710 21.06 -18.66 21.54
N GLY A 711 20.86 -19.59 20.59
CA GLY A 711 19.55 -19.84 19.96
C GLY A 711 18.51 -20.61 20.79
N ASP A 712 18.77 -20.88 22.06
CA ASP A 712 17.84 -21.61 22.93
C ASP A 712 16.85 -20.71 23.69
N TYR A 713 16.96 -19.39 23.49
CA TYR A 713 16.14 -18.37 24.16
C TYR A 713 15.27 -17.65 23.14
N THR A 714 13.97 -17.52 23.42
CA THR A 714 13.05 -16.78 22.55
C THR A 714 13.06 -15.29 22.86
N GLU A 715 12.72 -14.47 21.89
CA GLU A 715 12.57 -13.02 22.06
C GLU A 715 11.58 -12.69 23.19
N GLU A 716 10.46 -13.43 23.26
CA GLU A 716 9.43 -13.25 24.29
C GLU A 716 9.97 -13.56 25.70
N GLU A 717 10.75 -14.64 25.86
CA GLU A 717 11.41 -14.98 27.13
C GLU A 717 12.36 -13.86 27.57
N ILE A 718 13.15 -13.35 26.67
CA ILE A 718 14.11 -12.27 26.93
C ILE A 718 13.38 -10.99 27.35
N ARG A 719 12.32 -10.60 26.62
CA ARG A 719 11.51 -9.40 26.91
C ARG A 719 10.85 -9.49 28.29
N LEU A 720 10.26 -10.61 28.62
CA LEU A 720 9.63 -10.83 29.94
C LEU A 720 10.62 -10.68 31.09
N VAL A 721 11.79 -11.30 30.99
CA VAL A 721 12.82 -11.20 32.05
C VAL A 721 13.42 -9.79 32.08
N ARG A 722 13.59 -9.11 30.92
CA ARG A 722 14.03 -7.71 30.87
C ARG A 722 13.05 -6.79 31.59
N ILE A 723 11.72 -6.95 31.38
CA ILE A 723 10.68 -6.22 32.10
C ILE A 723 10.84 -6.40 33.62
N LYS A 724 11.01 -7.66 34.07
CA LYS A 724 11.23 -7.97 35.49
C LYS A 724 12.48 -7.27 36.02
N PHE A 725 13.61 -7.37 35.30
CA PHE A 725 14.88 -6.73 35.66
C PHE A 725 14.72 -5.20 35.79
N MET A 726 14.06 -4.56 34.81
CA MET A 726 13.82 -3.11 34.84
C MET A 726 12.94 -2.69 36.03
N CYS A 727 11.93 -3.49 36.38
CA CYS A 727 11.08 -3.24 37.54
C CYS A 727 11.85 -3.37 38.87
N GLU A 728 12.80 -4.29 38.98
CA GLU A 728 13.54 -4.54 40.20
C GLU A 728 14.75 -3.61 40.39
N GLN A 729 15.41 -3.23 39.28
CA GLN A 729 16.68 -2.50 39.33
C GLN A 729 16.58 -1.05 38.80
N GLY A 730 15.64 -0.77 37.91
CA GLY A 730 15.54 0.50 37.20
C GLY A 730 14.50 1.46 37.77
N ASN A 731 13.50 0.99 38.51
CA ASN A 731 12.36 1.80 39.01
C ASN A 731 12.23 1.83 40.53
#